data_3c8814415cb2aa9fc10235c92c14213b
#
_entry.id   3c8814415cb2aa9fc10235c92c14213b
#
_cell.length_a   1.000
_cell.length_b   1.000
_cell.length_c   1.000
_cell.angle_alpha   90.00
_cell.angle_beta   90.00
_cell.angle_gamma   90.00
#
_symmetry.space_group_name_H-M   'P 1'
#
loop_
_entity.id
_entity.type
_entity.pdbx_description
1 polymer ?
#
loop_
_entity_poly.entity_id
_entity_poly.type
_entity_poly.pdbx_seq_one_letter_code
_entity_poly.pdbx_strand_id
1 'polypeptide(L)'
;MPSRFALQLSTLFFLGVPLVPAQAADVTIKRDEYGTAHVYASEVYGVFYGYGYAIAQDRLYQLEISRLSTQGQVAQALGKDYVNFDIGIRKNYSPASIKEQLAKLPQADKDILEGYAQGINKWLDEIDRNPAALMPKQFIDNGFTPQRWTSFDVAMVFIGSMINRFGDYNSELQNQQLLDGMIAQSGDKNGKALFEKLLSVDNPDAPTTVPKGEWQPSVRNGAYVPAKTKAVAQQSPKPLPLLALNDPTLAWESPKERAFSNIIVLGAKKSKDAKAILLNGPQFGFYQPAYTYSIGLHGAGYDAVGNSPFGYPMVEFGYNKDITWGSTWGAGDNVDIYRLELNPKNPEEYLYQGQYRPFEKRIETVNVKGEKTQQVTVYRSVQGAVVEYQPEAGVAYAKRRGWEGEEVATLMSWNKVSKAKNHEQWVDQVQHSAINVNWYYADNKGNIGYALGGRYPVRVQGHDNRLPVSGSGDFEWQGFMPFATNPQVYNPKTGYIANWNNRPAEGFPNPDQWWYSWNTADRVQTLFTRLDGRPAFTPSQAWDLMMEAGFEDPNARFFVPRLVKAAEHSDQATVRDAAAILAGWNYQDLDADADGRYDSAATPIFRTWLKHMLALSLGDVLPKDQVGKFLSTGHFTPGGGTPGSQNIEVGTKVMHQAMIATAAGKAKGFDLFKGKDVDALMLKALQLSIDELSAEQGPDAKSWHTEIAHTIYAPKNFLGIPQAGEKEQMNNRLAMNRGTENNLTVFAMDGVQGFEVVAPGQSGFIAPDGTRSKHFDDQLALYGDLKNKRTWLTEEDIKAHTVEEKTLTY
;
A
#
# COMPACT_ATOMS: atom_id res chain seq x y z
N MET A 1 -56.77 -34.61 66.03
CA MET A 1 -57.53 -34.30 64.79
C MET A 1 -56.58 -33.72 63.78
N PRO A 2 -56.23 -34.39 62.70
CA PRO A 2 -55.27 -33.96 61.74
C PRO A 2 -55.96 -33.26 60.58
N SER A 3 -55.42 -32.05 60.18
CA SER A 3 -55.82 -31.29 59.02
C SER A 3 -55.10 -31.85 57.74
N ARG A 4 -55.91 -32.16 56.77
CA ARG A 4 -55.47 -32.63 55.45
C ARG A 4 -54.92 -31.43 54.64
N PHE A 5 -53.66 -31.53 54.13
CA PHE A 5 -53.10 -30.65 53.03
C PHE A 5 -53.44 -31.30 51.71
N ALA A 6 -54.12 -30.60 50.88
CA ALA A 6 -54.36 -30.97 49.48
C ALA A 6 -53.20 -30.46 48.58
N LEU A 7 -52.54 -31.38 47.92
CA LEU A 7 -51.49 -31.10 46.93
C LEU A 7 -52.20 -30.77 45.57
N GLN A 8 -52.06 -29.53 45.08
CA GLN A 8 -52.45 -29.18 43.71
C GLN A 8 -51.27 -29.48 42.77
N LEU A 9 -51.45 -30.43 41.88
CA LEU A 9 -50.58 -30.68 40.75
C LEU A 9 -50.86 -29.62 39.68
N SER A 10 -49.90 -28.71 39.44
CA SER A 10 -49.92 -27.79 38.30
C SER A 10 -49.27 -28.49 37.11
N THR A 11 -50.05 -28.79 36.10
CA THR A 11 -49.60 -29.34 34.82
C THR A 11 -49.03 -28.17 33.97
N LEU A 12 -47.72 -28.11 33.83
CA LEU A 12 -47.08 -27.24 32.87
C LEU A 12 -47.29 -27.79 31.44
N PHE A 13 -48.09 -27.08 30.65
CA PHE A 13 -48.13 -27.24 29.19
C PHE A 13 -46.89 -26.67 28.59
N PHE A 14 -45.94 -27.51 28.13
CA PHE A 14 -44.92 -27.11 27.18
C PHE A 14 -45.57 -26.87 25.82
N LEU A 15 -45.77 -25.60 25.46
CA LEU A 15 -46.01 -25.20 24.08
C LEU A 15 -44.73 -25.48 23.29
N GLY A 16 -44.70 -26.61 22.59
CA GLY A 16 -43.68 -26.89 21.59
C GLY A 16 -43.78 -25.83 20.50
N VAL A 17 -42.78 -24.92 20.46
CA VAL A 17 -42.55 -24.07 19.30
C VAL A 17 -42.19 -25.02 18.15
N PRO A 18 -42.94 -25.06 17.05
CA PRO A 18 -42.54 -25.89 15.92
C PRO A 18 -41.19 -25.37 15.45
N LEU A 19 -40.16 -26.23 15.49
CA LEU A 19 -38.93 -26.03 14.74
C LEU A 19 -39.34 -25.98 13.25
N VAL A 20 -39.50 -24.78 12.70
CA VAL A 20 -39.54 -24.62 11.26
C VAL A 20 -38.18 -25.12 10.76
N PRO A 21 -38.14 -26.13 9.89
CA PRO A 21 -36.86 -26.54 9.31
C PRO A 21 -36.29 -25.32 8.63
N ALA A 22 -35.03 -25.01 8.93
CA ALA A 22 -34.30 -23.95 8.22
C ALA A 22 -34.42 -24.29 6.73
N GLN A 23 -35.11 -23.44 5.98
CA GLN A 23 -35.25 -23.61 4.55
C GLN A 23 -33.86 -23.39 3.97
N ALA A 24 -33.32 -24.39 3.26
CA ALA A 24 -32.05 -24.27 2.57
C ALA A 24 -32.09 -23.04 1.67
N ALA A 25 -31.15 -22.15 1.84
CA ALA A 25 -31.08 -20.93 1.04
C ALA A 25 -30.17 -21.14 -0.17
N ASP A 26 -30.57 -20.57 -1.29
CA ASP A 26 -29.85 -20.70 -2.55
C ASP A 26 -28.95 -19.48 -2.81
N VAL A 27 -27.77 -19.75 -3.37
CA VAL A 27 -26.83 -18.76 -3.89
C VAL A 27 -26.64 -19.02 -5.37
N THR A 28 -26.83 -18.01 -6.20
CA THR A 28 -26.55 -18.09 -7.63
C THR A 28 -25.28 -17.32 -7.95
N ILE A 29 -24.36 -17.96 -8.66
CA ILE A 29 -23.12 -17.38 -9.15
C ILE A 29 -23.19 -17.35 -10.68
N LYS A 30 -23.09 -16.16 -11.29
CA LYS A 30 -23.03 -15.96 -12.74
C LYS A 30 -21.64 -15.44 -13.09
N ARG A 31 -20.99 -16.02 -14.10
CA ARG A 31 -19.67 -15.57 -14.58
C ARG A 31 -19.80 -14.96 -15.97
N ASP A 32 -19.14 -13.82 -16.16
CA ASP A 32 -19.04 -13.16 -17.47
C ASP A 32 -17.94 -13.79 -18.35
N GLU A 33 -17.74 -13.22 -19.53
CA GLU A 33 -16.78 -13.67 -20.54
C GLU A 33 -15.31 -13.59 -20.09
N TYR A 34 -14.99 -12.81 -19.03
CA TYR A 34 -13.67 -12.70 -18.38
C TYR A 34 -13.59 -13.46 -17.05
N GLY A 35 -14.62 -14.23 -16.73
CA GLY A 35 -14.69 -15.02 -15.49
C GLY A 35 -15.03 -14.22 -14.24
N THR A 36 -15.41 -12.94 -14.34
CA THR A 36 -15.89 -12.15 -13.21
C THR A 36 -17.15 -12.80 -12.64
N ALA A 37 -17.12 -13.12 -11.35
CA ALA A 37 -18.25 -13.75 -10.67
C ALA A 37 -19.20 -12.69 -10.12
N HIS A 38 -20.51 -12.85 -10.39
CA HIS A 38 -21.61 -12.08 -9.82
C HIS A 38 -22.42 -13.00 -8.89
N VAL A 39 -22.40 -12.70 -7.60
CA VAL A 39 -23.01 -13.52 -6.54
C VAL A 39 -24.34 -12.94 -6.13
N TYR A 40 -25.40 -13.74 -6.19
CA TYR A 40 -26.76 -13.37 -5.81
C TYR A 40 -27.23 -14.22 -4.62
N ALA A 41 -27.64 -13.59 -3.54
CA ALA A 41 -28.27 -14.24 -2.40
C ALA A 41 -29.16 -13.28 -1.61
N SER A 42 -30.17 -13.80 -0.90
CA SER A 42 -31.09 -13.02 -0.09
C SER A 42 -30.52 -12.60 1.26
N GLU A 43 -29.49 -13.29 1.77
CA GLU A 43 -28.88 -13.10 3.08
C GLU A 43 -27.40 -12.78 2.98
N VAL A 44 -26.87 -12.03 3.97
CA VAL A 44 -25.45 -11.64 4.01
C VAL A 44 -24.53 -12.86 3.97
N TYR A 45 -24.84 -13.88 4.78
CA TYR A 45 -24.09 -15.15 4.79
C TYR A 45 -24.01 -15.74 3.38
N GLY A 46 -25.14 -15.81 2.66
CA GLY A 46 -25.21 -16.38 1.30
C GLY A 46 -24.37 -15.59 0.28
N VAL A 47 -24.39 -14.25 0.33
CA VAL A 47 -23.57 -13.42 -0.56
C VAL A 47 -22.09 -13.75 -0.39
N PHE A 48 -21.62 -13.84 0.85
CA PHE A 48 -20.21 -14.13 1.13
C PHE A 48 -19.87 -15.61 0.98
N TYR A 49 -20.84 -16.52 1.18
CA TYR A 49 -20.67 -17.94 0.86
C TYR A 49 -20.40 -18.14 -0.65
N GLY A 50 -21.19 -17.49 -1.50
CA GLY A 50 -20.95 -17.51 -2.94
C GLY A 50 -19.63 -16.87 -3.34
N TYR A 51 -19.24 -15.76 -2.69
CA TYR A 51 -17.96 -15.12 -2.94
C TYR A 51 -16.78 -16.04 -2.57
N GLY A 52 -16.78 -16.58 -1.35
CA GLY A 52 -15.75 -17.52 -0.89
C GLY A 52 -15.63 -18.76 -1.81
N TYR A 53 -16.75 -19.28 -2.27
CA TYR A 53 -16.79 -20.40 -3.22
C TYR A 53 -16.17 -20.01 -4.58
N ALA A 54 -16.60 -18.88 -5.15
CA ALA A 54 -16.14 -18.43 -6.47
C ALA A 54 -14.61 -18.16 -6.50
N ILE A 55 -14.10 -17.46 -5.48
CA ILE A 55 -12.66 -17.17 -5.43
C ILE A 55 -11.83 -18.42 -5.14
N ALA A 56 -12.34 -19.38 -4.38
CA ALA A 56 -11.65 -20.64 -4.14
C ALA A 56 -11.53 -21.48 -5.42
N GLN A 57 -12.52 -21.47 -6.30
CA GLN A 57 -12.41 -22.12 -7.63
C GLN A 57 -11.23 -21.55 -8.43
N ASP A 58 -11.05 -20.24 -8.37
CA ASP A 58 -10.06 -19.52 -9.19
C ASP A 58 -8.67 -19.42 -8.54
N ARG A 59 -8.59 -19.31 -7.20
CA ARG A 59 -7.39 -18.84 -6.49
C ARG A 59 -7.01 -19.64 -5.25
N LEU A 60 -7.47 -20.90 -5.11
CA LEU A 60 -7.31 -21.65 -3.85
C LEU A 60 -5.84 -21.74 -3.37
N TYR A 61 -4.89 -22.00 -4.28
CA TYR A 61 -3.48 -22.07 -3.88
C TYR A 61 -2.97 -20.73 -3.34
N GLN A 62 -3.31 -19.63 -4.00
CA GLN A 62 -2.92 -18.28 -3.57
C GLN A 62 -3.60 -17.88 -2.26
N LEU A 63 -4.86 -18.28 -2.06
CA LEU A 63 -5.56 -18.09 -0.79
C LEU A 63 -4.84 -18.81 0.35
N GLU A 64 -4.48 -20.09 0.15
CA GLU A 64 -3.80 -20.88 1.17
C GLU A 64 -2.40 -20.34 1.48
N ILE A 65 -1.62 -19.95 0.46
CA ILE A 65 -0.32 -19.29 0.66
C ILE A 65 -0.49 -17.95 1.42
N SER A 66 -1.52 -17.17 1.12
CA SER A 66 -1.81 -15.93 1.87
C SER A 66 -2.18 -16.22 3.32
N ARG A 67 -3.03 -17.23 3.58
CA ARG A 67 -3.40 -17.67 4.93
C ARG A 67 -2.15 -18.07 5.74
N LEU A 68 -1.28 -18.89 5.16
CA LEU A 68 -0.03 -19.30 5.78
C LEU A 68 0.91 -18.12 6.03
N SER A 69 1.06 -17.24 5.03
CA SER A 69 1.95 -16.07 5.11
C SER A 69 1.51 -15.10 6.21
N THR A 70 0.22 -14.79 6.29
CA THR A 70 -0.32 -13.79 7.23
C THR A 70 -0.43 -14.30 8.66
N GLN A 71 -0.26 -15.62 8.88
CA GLN A 71 -0.26 -16.24 10.21
C GLN A 71 1.12 -16.77 10.65
N GLY A 72 2.16 -16.58 9.82
CA GLY A 72 3.50 -17.09 10.10
C GLY A 72 3.53 -18.62 10.16
N GLN A 73 3.02 -19.29 9.13
CA GLN A 73 2.89 -20.74 9.02
C GLN A 73 3.46 -21.29 7.69
N VAL A 74 4.26 -20.50 6.98
CA VAL A 74 4.81 -20.89 5.66
C VAL A 74 5.78 -22.06 5.78
N ALA A 75 6.59 -22.10 6.83
CA ALA A 75 7.59 -23.15 7.05
C ALA A 75 6.99 -24.56 7.14
N GLN A 76 5.74 -24.70 7.62
CA GLN A 76 5.07 -26.01 7.67
C GLN A 76 4.71 -26.56 6.27
N ALA A 77 4.57 -25.70 5.27
CA ALA A 77 4.25 -26.08 3.90
C ALA A 77 5.49 -26.09 2.99
N LEU A 78 6.37 -25.09 3.10
CA LEU A 78 7.46 -24.83 2.16
C LEU A 78 8.86 -25.07 2.75
N GLY A 79 8.99 -25.34 4.05
CA GLY A 79 10.24 -25.79 4.69
C GLY A 79 11.01 -24.70 5.44
N LYS A 80 12.22 -25.06 5.86
CA LYS A 80 13.03 -24.34 6.84
C LYS A 80 13.43 -22.91 6.47
N ASP A 81 13.53 -22.62 5.19
CA ASP A 81 13.95 -21.30 4.72
C ASP A 81 12.96 -20.18 5.10
N TYR A 82 11.74 -20.56 5.50
CA TYR A 82 10.69 -19.63 5.92
C TYR A 82 10.51 -19.52 7.45
N VAL A 83 11.34 -20.18 8.25
CA VAL A 83 11.23 -20.14 9.72
C VAL A 83 11.37 -18.72 10.26
N ASN A 84 12.37 -17.97 9.82
CA ASN A 84 12.58 -16.59 10.25
C ASN A 84 11.42 -15.67 9.81
N PHE A 85 10.91 -15.88 8.62
CA PHE A 85 9.70 -15.18 8.15
C PHE A 85 8.51 -15.43 9.09
N ASP A 86 8.22 -16.69 9.39
CA ASP A 86 7.12 -17.08 10.29
C ASP A 86 7.27 -16.48 11.70
N ILE A 87 8.48 -16.47 12.23
CA ILE A 87 8.79 -15.84 13.53
C ILE A 87 8.49 -14.34 13.49
N GLY A 88 8.92 -13.66 12.42
CA GLY A 88 8.66 -12.22 12.23
C GLY A 88 7.17 -11.88 12.21
N ILE A 89 6.38 -12.63 11.43
CA ILE A 89 4.93 -12.45 11.39
C ILE A 89 4.30 -12.65 12.77
N ARG A 90 4.66 -13.73 13.49
CA ARG A 90 4.08 -14.05 14.82
C ARG A 90 4.38 -13.02 15.89
N LYS A 91 5.53 -12.34 15.81
CA LYS A 91 5.87 -11.22 16.72
C LYS A 91 4.90 -10.05 16.59
N ASN A 92 4.35 -9.82 15.39
CA ASN A 92 3.60 -8.62 15.07
C ASN A 92 2.16 -8.62 15.51
N TYR A 93 1.53 -9.78 15.74
CA TYR A 93 0.11 -9.88 16.06
C TYR A 93 -0.18 -10.55 17.39
N SER A 94 -1.33 -10.20 17.96
CA SER A 94 -1.92 -10.91 19.09
C SER A 94 -3.15 -11.70 18.60
N PRO A 95 -3.03 -13.02 18.36
CA PRO A 95 -4.19 -13.84 17.98
C PRO A 95 -5.34 -13.77 18.96
N ALA A 96 -5.04 -13.59 20.25
CA ALA A 96 -6.06 -13.46 21.31
C ALA A 96 -6.88 -12.16 21.12
N SER A 97 -6.21 -11.03 20.84
CA SER A 97 -6.87 -9.77 20.57
C SER A 97 -7.78 -9.85 19.33
N ILE A 98 -7.27 -10.43 18.23
CA ILE A 98 -8.09 -10.58 17.01
C ILE A 98 -9.32 -11.47 17.27
N LYS A 99 -9.18 -12.59 17.97
CA LYS A 99 -10.30 -13.47 18.35
C LYS A 99 -11.31 -12.76 19.23
N GLU A 100 -10.87 -11.92 20.18
CA GLU A 100 -11.75 -11.11 21.01
C GLU A 100 -12.53 -10.08 20.20
N GLN A 101 -11.88 -9.39 19.24
CA GLN A 101 -12.54 -8.46 18.32
C GLN A 101 -13.60 -9.18 17.47
N LEU A 102 -13.28 -10.33 16.89
CA LEU A 102 -14.21 -11.15 16.12
C LEU A 102 -15.42 -11.58 16.95
N ALA A 103 -15.20 -11.99 18.21
CA ALA A 103 -16.29 -12.41 19.11
C ALA A 103 -17.28 -11.29 19.41
N LYS A 104 -16.82 -10.03 19.42
CA LYS A 104 -17.63 -8.82 19.69
C LYS A 104 -18.42 -8.31 18.48
N LEU A 105 -18.18 -8.82 17.28
CA LEU A 105 -18.90 -8.40 16.09
C LEU A 105 -20.42 -8.63 16.20
N PRO A 106 -21.25 -7.75 15.64
CA PRO A 106 -22.65 -8.02 15.36
C PRO A 106 -22.83 -9.26 14.48
N GLN A 107 -23.95 -9.93 14.56
CA GLN A 107 -24.20 -11.17 13.80
C GLN A 107 -24.04 -10.99 12.29
N ALA A 108 -24.57 -9.90 11.72
CA ALA A 108 -24.44 -9.62 10.29
C ALA A 108 -22.97 -9.47 9.82
N ASP A 109 -22.08 -8.99 10.69
CA ASP A 109 -20.64 -8.88 10.40
C ASP A 109 -19.95 -10.24 10.55
N LYS A 110 -20.38 -11.08 11.50
CA LYS A 110 -19.93 -12.48 11.61
C LYS A 110 -20.33 -13.29 10.38
N ASP A 111 -21.54 -13.07 9.86
CA ASP A 111 -22.08 -13.76 8.68
C ASP A 111 -21.23 -13.47 7.43
N ILE A 112 -20.61 -12.29 7.32
CA ILE A 112 -19.66 -11.96 6.25
C ILE A 112 -18.47 -12.93 6.27
N LEU A 113 -17.80 -13.03 7.42
CA LEU A 113 -16.56 -13.79 7.56
C LEU A 113 -16.84 -15.30 7.55
N GLU A 114 -17.91 -15.72 8.21
CA GLU A 114 -18.31 -17.12 8.28
C GLU A 114 -18.77 -17.61 6.91
N GLY A 115 -19.65 -16.86 6.24
CA GLY A 115 -20.12 -17.20 4.88
C GLY A 115 -18.94 -17.37 3.94
N TYR A 116 -18.01 -16.41 3.94
CA TYR A 116 -16.81 -16.46 3.08
C TYR A 116 -15.96 -17.71 3.36
N ALA A 117 -15.69 -18.03 4.63
CA ALA A 117 -14.93 -19.21 5.02
C ALA A 117 -15.64 -20.50 4.59
N GLN A 118 -16.96 -20.60 4.81
CA GLN A 118 -17.72 -21.78 4.47
C GLN A 118 -17.90 -21.95 2.96
N GLY A 119 -17.93 -20.86 2.19
CA GLY A 119 -17.85 -20.91 0.72
C GLY A 119 -16.55 -21.55 0.22
N ILE A 120 -15.40 -21.15 0.78
CA ILE A 120 -14.10 -21.79 0.51
C ILE A 120 -14.16 -23.28 0.89
N ASN A 121 -14.66 -23.59 2.07
CA ASN A 121 -14.80 -24.97 2.56
C ASN A 121 -15.69 -25.83 1.67
N LYS A 122 -16.74 -25.26 1.09
CA LYS A 122 -17.60 -25.95 0.13
C LYS A 122 -16.83 -26.36 -1.13
N TRP A 123 -15.95 -25.50 -1.63
CA TRP A 123 -15.08 -25.86 -2.75
C TRP A 123 -14.09 -26.96 -2.36
N LEU A 124 -13.53 -26.91 -1.13
CA LEU A 124 -12.70 -28.01 -0.62
C LEU A 124 -13.44 -29.34 -0.55
N ASP A 125 -14.74 -29.35 -0.19
CA ASP A 125 -15.56 -30.56 -0.22
C ASP A 125 -15.72 -31.15 -1.63
N GLU A 126 -15.74 -30.29 -2.66
CA GLU A 126 -15.80 -30.74 -4.05
C GLU A 126 -14.44 -31.31 -4.48
N ILE A 127 -13.33 -30.69 -4.09
CA ILE A 127 -11.98 -31.22 -4.32
C ILE A 127 -11.79 -32.59 -3.64
N ASP A 128 -12.22 -32.74 -2.39
CA ASP A 128 -12.11 -34.03 -1.66
C ASP A 128 -12.83 -35.17 -2.38
N ARG A 129 -13.91 -34.86 -3.12
CA ARG A 129 -14.65 -35.85 -3.94
C ARG A 129 -14.02 -36.15 -5.29
N ASN A 130 -13.27 -35.17 -5.87
CA ASN A 130 -12.64 -35.33 -7.17
C ASN A 130 -11.28 -34.63 -7.25
N PRO A 131 -10.31 -35.05 -6.44
CA PRO A 131 -9.00 -34.38 -6.38
C PRO A 131 -8.22 -34.52 -7.71
N ALA A 132 -8.49 -35.55 -8.47
CA ALA A 132 -7.81 -35.80 -9.76
C ALA A 132 -8.12 -34.73 -10.82
N ALA A 133 -9.24 -34.01 -10.70
CA ALA A 133 -9.62 -32.97 -11.64
C ALA A 133 -9.51 -31.55 -11.01
N LEU A 134 -9.71 -31.42 -9.68
CA LEU A 134 -9.98 -30.14 -9.03
C LEU A 134 -8.85 -29.65 -8.10
N MET A 135 -7.89 -30.52 -7.70
CA MET A 135 -6.77 -30.11 -6.85
C MET A 135 -5.82 -29.24 -7.66
N PRO A 136 -5.57 -27.97 -7.29
CA PRO A 136 -4.59 -27.16 -7.98
C PRO A 136 -3.21 -27.83 -8.00
N LYS A 137 -2.59 -27.90 -9.19
CA LYS A 137 -1.30 -28.55 -9.41
C LYS A 137 -0.21 -28.08 -8.46
N GLN A 138 -0.24 -26.82 -8.07
CA GLN A 138 0.73 -26.23 -7.15
C GLN A 138 0.76 -26.92 -5.77
N PHE A 139 -0.36 -27.43 -5.26
CA PHE A 139 -0.38 -28.23 -4.02
C PHE A 139 0.35 -29.56 -4.20
N ILE A 140 0.16 -30.20 -5.36
CA ILE A 140 0.80 -31.46 -5.69
C ILE A 140 2.31 -31.25 -5.80
N ASP A 141 2.73 -30.24 -6.55
CA ASP A 141 4.14 -29.91 -6.79
C ASP A 141 4.87 -29.57 -5.49
N ASN A 142 4.20 -28.88 -4.57
CA ASN A 142 4.78 -28.48 -3.28
C ASN A 142 4.51 -29.49 -2.15
N GLY A 143 3.78 -30.58 -2.41
CA GLY A 143 3.57 -31.68 -1.47
C GLY A 143 2.92 -31.30 -0.14
N PHE A 144 1.85 -30.48 -0.19
CA PHE A 144 0.95 -30.19 0.93
C PHE A 144 -0.49 -30.05 0.45
N THR A 145 -1.44 -29.98 1.39
CA THR A 145 -2.88 -29.88 1.07
C THR A 145 -3.49 -28.63 1.70
N PRO A 146 -4.51 -28.04 1.06
CA PRO A 146 -5.24 -26.91 1.65
C PRO A 146 -5.96 -27.33 2.94
N GLN A 147 -6.11 -26.38 3.86
CA GLN A 147 -6.79 -26.60 5.14
C GLN A 147 -8.17 -25.95 5.14
N ARG A 148 -9.05 -26.40 6.06
CA ARG A 148 -10.35 -25.77 6.29
C ARG A 148 -10.18 -24.35 6.83
N TRP A 149 -10.99 -23.43 6.33
CA TRP A 149 -10.97 -22.03 6.68
C TRP A 149 -11.98 -21.70 7.77
N THR A 150 -11.64 -20.73 8.59
CA THR A 150 -12.48 -20.14 9.64
C THR A 150 -12.59 -18.63 9.44
N SER A 151 -13.51 -17.97 10.15
CA SER A 151 -13.62 -16.50 10.17
C SER A 151 -12.30 -15.82 10.60
N PHE A 152 -11.52 -16.48 11.47
CA PHE A 152 -10.20 -15.98 11.86
C PHE A 152 -9.22 -15.97 10.68
N ASP A 153 -9.20 -17.01 9.86
CA ASP A 153 -8.33 -17.09 8.68
C ASP A 153 -8.66 -15.98 7.67
N VAL A 154 -9.96 -15.76 7.42
CA VAL A 154 -10.42 -14.69 6.53
C VAL A 154 -9.97 -13.31 7.05
N ALA A 155 -10.17 -13.03 8.34
CA ALA A 155 -9.74 -11.78 8.94
C ALA A 155 -8.21 -11.61 8.88
N MET A 156 -7.44 -12.68 9.14
CA MET A 156 -5.97 -12.62 9.13
C MET A 156 -5.39 -12.36 7.75
N VAL A 157 -6.02 -12.82 6.67
CA VAL A 157 -5.56 -12.47 5.31
C VAL A 157 -5.59 -10.96 5.10
N PHE A 158 -6.65 -10.28 5.53
CA PHE A 158 -6.70 -8.81 5.47
C PHE A 158 -5.72 -8.15 6.45
N ILE A 159 -5.70 -8.59 7.72
CA ILE A 159 -4.88 -7.99 8.77
C ILE A 159 -3.38 -8.16 8.44
N GLY A 160 -2.95 -9.37 8.12
CA GLY A 160 -1.56 -9.67 7.82
C GLY A 160 -1.06 -9.14 6.47
N SER A 161 -1.95 -8.73 5.59
CA SER A 161 -1.58 -8.15 4.30
C SER A 161 -1.84 -6.65 4.24
N MET A 162 -3.09 -6.21 4.25
CA MET A 162 -3.44 -4.80 4.07
C MET A 162 -2.94 -3.93 5.23
N ILE A 163 -3.31 -4.29 6.48
CA ILE A 163 -2.93 -3.50 7.65
C ILE A 163 -1.42 -3.45 7.78
N ASN A 164 -0.78 -4.58 7.65
CA ASN A 164 0.65 -4.71 7.77
C ASN A 164 1.40 -3.91 6.68
N ARG A 165 0.98 -4.06 5.42
CA ARG A 165 1.63 -3.41 4.28
C ARG A 165 1.43 -1.90 4.25
N PHE A 166 0.29 -1.39 4.68
CA PHE A 166 -0.07 0.03 4.54
C PHE A 166 -0.18 0.77 5.87
N GLY A 167 -0.31 0.06 6.98
CA GLY A 167 -0.48 0.64 8.32
C GLY A 167 0.74 0.53 9.23
N ASP A 168 1.77 -0.24 8.88
CA ASP A 168 2.88 -0.58 9.77
C ASP A 168 4.25 -0.04 9.34
N TYR A 169 4.31 0.81 8.30
CA TYR A 169 5.56 1.46 7.91
C TYR A 169 6.10 2.32 9.04
N ASN A 170 7.38 2.12 9.36
CA ASN A 170 8.12 2.83 10.39
C ASN A 170 9.61 2.73 10.09
N SER A 171 10.36 3.80 10.29
CA SER A 171 11.80 3.84 10.04
C SER A 171 12.60 4.42 11.21
N GLU A 172 12.04 4.57 12.40
CA GLU A 172 12.68 5.22 13.53
C GLU A 172 14.02 4.56 13.92
N LEU A 173 14.10 3.21 13.89
CA LEU A 173 15.37 2.51 14.17
C LEU A 173 16.44 2.81 13.12
N GLN A 174 16.07 2.80 11.84
CA GLN A 174 16.95 3.13 10.73
C GLN A 174 17.36 4.61 10.75
N ASN A 175 16.43 5.49 11.12
CA ASN A 175 16.67 6.92 11.27
C ASN A 175 17.63 7.21 12.40
N GLN A 176 17.54 6.49 13.53
CA GLN A 176 18.52 6.63 14.62
C GLN A 176 19.92 6.26 14.14
N GLN A 177 20.07 5.16 13.41
CA GLN A 177 21.38 4.77 12.84
C GLN A 177 21.90 5.82 11.84
N LEU A 178 21.02 6.36 11.02
CA LEU A 178 21.35 7.41 10.06
C LEU A 178 21.86 8.67 10.81
N LEU A 179 21.16 9.10 11.85
CA LEU A 179 21.55 10.24 12.68
C LEU A 179 22.91 10.00 13.37
N ASP A 180 23.09 8.83 13.98
CA ASP A 180 24.33 8.46 14.67
C ASP A 180 25.52 8.44 13.69
N GLY A 181 25.36 7.89 12.49
CA GLY A 181 26.35 7.91 11.43
C GLY A 181 26.73 9.33 10.99
N MET A 182 25.74 10.20 10.81
CA MET A 182 25.96 11.61 10.45
C MET A 182 26.69 12.38 11.56
N ILE A 183 26.35 12.14 12.82
CA ILE A 183 27.02 12.75 13.97
C ILE A 183 28.47 12.25 14.05
N ALA A 184 28.70 10.97 13.89
CA ALA A 184 30.05 10.39 13.91
C ALA A 184 30.94 10.95 12.79
N GLN A 185 30.39 11.20 11.59
CA GLN A 185 31.12 11.72 10.45
C GLN A 185 31.36 13.24 10.53
N SER A 186 30.37 14.03 10.97
CA SER A 186 30.35 15.49 10.80
C SER A 186 30.31 16.28 12.12
N GLY A 187 30.28 15.58 13.27
CA GLY A 187 30.06 16.15 14.59
C GLY A 187 28.60 16.44 14.89
N ASP A 188 28.25 16.60 16.16
CA ASP A 188 26.87 16.72 16.66
C ASP A 188 26.04 17.77 15.92
N LYS A 189 26.58 19.00 15.81
CA LYS A 189 25.88 20.12 15.17
C LYS A 189 25.57 19.88 13.68
N ASN A 190 26.60 19.46 12.94
CA ASN A 190 26.46 19.27 11.49
C ASN A 190 25.66 18.00 11.16
N GLY A 191 25.87 16.91 11.91
CA GLY A 191 25.12 15.65 11.75
C GLY A 191 23.62 15.86 11.96
N LYS A 192 23.23 16.54 13.04
CA LYS A 192 21.82 16.90 13.29
C LYS A 192 21.26 17.83 12.21
N ALA A 193 22.01 18.83 11.77
CA ALA A 193 21.57 19.76 10.72
C ALA A 193 21.38 19.04 9.37
N LEU A 194 22.20 18.04 9.04
CA LEU A 194 22.03 17.19 7.86
C LEU A 194 20.82 16.29 7.99
N PHE A 195 20.61 15.66 9.15
CA PHE A 195 19.45 14.84 9.44
C PHE A 195 18.14 15.62 9.26
N GLU A 196 18.05 16.84 9.84
CA GLU A 196 16.92 17.74 9.66
C GLU A 196 16.69 18.14 8.19
N LYS A 197 17.75 18.23 7.40
CA LYS A 197 17.66 18.51 5.95
C LYS A 197 17.10 17.33 5.17
N LEU A 198 17.50 16.11 5.52
CA LEU A 198 17.06 14.89 4.81
C LEU A 198 15.66 14.45 5.21
N LEU A 199 15.35 14.50 6.50
CA LEU A 199 14.09 14.03 7.08
C LEU A 199 13.30 15.20 7.70
N SER A 200 13.03 16.21 6.88
CA SER A 200 12.24 17.36 7.30
C SER A 200 10.81 16.95 7.70
N VAL A 201 10.36 17.40 8.87
CA VAL A 201 9.00 17.13 9.38
C VAL A 201 7.94 17.86 8.55
N ASP A 202 8.26 19.02 7.98
CA ASP A 202 7.34 19.83 7.20
C ASP A 202 8.01 20.43 5.96
N ASN A 203 7.31 20.34 4.84
CA ASN A 203 7.66 20.98 3.57
C ASN A 203 6.44 21.77 3.08
N PRO A 204 6.29 23.06 3.44
CA PRO A 204 5.07 23.83 3.19
C PRO A 204 4.76 24.02 1.69
N ASP A 205 5.75 23.85 0.82
CA ASP A 205 5.61 23.99 -0.63
C ASP A 205 5.32 22.66 -1.34
N ALA A 206 5.21 21.54 -0.58
CA ALA A 206 4.82 20.27 -1.14
C ALA A 206 3.39 20.31 -1.69
N PRO A 207 3.14 19.73 -2.90
CA PRO A 207 1.79 19.70 -3.47
C PRO A 207 0.85 18.84 -2.62
N THR A 208 -0.39 19.28 -2.48
CA THR A 208 -1.37 18.65 -1.59
C THR A 208 -2.60 18.13 -2.34
N THR A 209 -3.18 17.03 -1.82
CA THR A 209 -4.44 16.47 -2.34
C THR A 209 -5.62 17.39 -2.06
N VAL A 210 -5.71 17.91 -0.83
CA VAL A 210 -6.67 18.96 -0.48
C VAL A 210 -6.09 20.30 -0.91
N PRO A 211 -6.80 21.09 -1.74
CA PRO A 211 -6.33 22.41 -2.18
C PRO A 211 -6.02 23.33 -0.99
N LYS A 212 -5.02 24.18 -1.13
CA LYS A 212 -4.61 25.14 -0.08
C LYS A 212 -5.80 25.99 0.36
N GLY A 213 -5.99 26.10 1.68
CA GLY A 213 -7.07 26.86 2.31
C GLY A 213 -8.42 26.15 2.40
N GLU A 214 -8.57 24.94 1.85
CA GLU A 214 -9.80 24.13 1.97
C GLU A 214 -9.78 23.16 3.16
N TRP A 215 -8.66 23.07 3.87
CA TRP A 215 -8.51 22.43 5.17
C TRP A 215 -7.60 23.29 6.06
N GLN A 216 -7.89 23.34 7.35
CA GLN A 216 -7.17 24.20 8.27
C GLN A 216 -6.21 23.38 9.17
N PRO A 217 -4.89 23.58 9.08
CA PRO A 217 -3.93 22.89 9.94
C PRO A 217 -4.20 23.04 11.44
N SER A 218 -4.80 24.16 11.85
CA SER A 218 -5.14 24.46 13.25
C SER A 218 -6.09 23.44 13.91
N VAL A 219 -6.87 22.67 13.13
CA VAL A 219 -7.72 21.59 13.68
C VAL A 219 -6.90 20.49 14.36
N ARG A 220 -5.59 20.43 14.07
CA ARG A 220 -4.65 19.48 14.68
C ARG A 220 -3.79 20.06 15.81
N ASN A 221 -4.08 21.24 16.31
CA ASN A 221 -3.32 21.87 17.41
C ASN A 221 -3.28 21.01 18.68
N GLY A 222 -4.19 20.05 18.83
CA GLY A 222 -4.20 19.08 19.94
C GLY A 222 -3.33 17.84 19.72
N ALA A 223 -2.61 17.72 18.59
CA ALA A 223 -1.79 16.54 18.30
C ALA A 223 -0.59 16.37 19.24
N TYR A 224 -0.15 17.44 19.90
CA TYR A 224 0.89 17.42 20.93
C TYR A 224 0.40 18.12 22.19
N VAL A 225 0.58 17.45 23.33
CA VAL A 225 0.23 18.00 24.66
C VAL A 225 1.49 18.32 25.46
N PRO A 226 1.44 19.28 26.43
CA PRO A 226 2.61 19.62 27.25
C PRO A 226 3.17 18.39 27.98
N ALA A 227 4.50 18.28 28.04
CA ALA A 227 5.18 17.26 28.82
C ALA A 227 4.93 17.46 30.33
N LYS A 228 4.69 16.37 31.05
CA LYS A 228 4.44 16.41 32.51
C LYS A 228 5.66 16.85 33.33
N THR A 229 6.88 16.65 32.80
CA THR A 229 8.13 17.03 33.45
C THR A 229 9.10 17.71 32.48
N LYS A 230 9.91 18.64 32.96
CA LYS A 230 10.96 19.32 32.16
C LYS A 230 12.09 18.39 31.70
N ALA A 231 12.27 17.24 32.37
CA ALA A 231 13.30 16.25 32.05
C ALA A 231 13.05 15.55 30.70
N VAL A 232 11.80 15.42 30.29
CA VAL A 232 11.38 14.77 29.03
C VAL A 232 11.84 15.58 27.81
N ALA A 233 11.87 16.90 27.89
CA ALA A 233 12.23 17.78 26.78
C ALA A 233 13.73 17.80 26.44
N GLN A 234 14.58 17.12 27.21
CA GLN A 234 16.05 17.17 27.10
C GLN A 234 16.75 15.82 26.91
N GLN A 235 16.03 14.73 26.88
CA GLN A 235 16.67 13.41 26.65
C GLN A 235 16.87 13.16 25.15
N SER A 236 18.06 13.50 24.66
CA SER A 236 18.55 12.83 23.44
C SER A 236 18.69 11.33 23.76
N PRO A 237 18.16 10.42 22.95
CA PRO A 237 18.39 9.00 23.13
C PRO A 237 19.90 8.74 23.23
N LYS A 238 20.33 7.86 24.17
CA LYS A 238 21.72 7.41 24.15
C LYS A 238 21.98 6.74 22.81
N PRO A 239 23.16 6.96 22.18
CA PRO A 239 23.50 6.29 20.94
C PRO A 239 23.24 4.79 21.06
N LEU A 240 22.53 4.21 20.10
CA LEU A 240 22.33 2.78 20.01
C LEU A 240 23.65 2.14 19.57
N PRO A 241 24.05 0.96 20.12
CA PRO A 241 25.03 0.16 19.41
C PRO A 241 24.49 -0.06 18.00
N LEU A 242 25.35 0.08 16.98
CA LEU A 242 25.00 -0.21 15.58
C LEU A 242 24.37 -1.59 15.52
N LEU A 243 23.05 -1.62 15.45
CA LEU A 243 22.28 -2.82 15.22
C LEU A 243 22.66 -3.34 13.84
N ALA A 244 23.12 -4.56 13.75
CA ALA A 244 23.05 -5.29 12.51
C ALA A 244 21.55 -5.48 12.22
N LEU A 245 20.94 -4.54 11.51
CA LEU A 245 19.58 -4.68 10.93
C LEU A 245 19.57 -5.73 9.81
N ASN A 246 20.36 -6.77 10.01
CA ASN A 246 20.34 -7.97 9.17
C ASN A 246 19.28 -8.97 9.66
N ASP A 247 18.36 -8.54 10.56
CA ASP A 247 17.24 -9.37 10.91
C ASP A 247 16.33 -9.47 9.67
N PRO A 248 16.26 -10.64 9.02
CA PRO A 248 15.39 -10.85 7.87
C PRO A 248 13.90 -10.69 8.24
N THR A 249 13.55 -10.61 9.53
CA THR A 249 12.18 -10.34 9.98
C THR A 249 11.79 -8.87 9.80
N LEU A 250 12.77 -7.97 9.62
CA LEU A 250 12.57 -6.58 9.20
C LEU A 250 12.71 -6.39 7.66
N ALA A 251 13.02 -7.46 6.93
CA ALA A 251 13.29 -7.41 5.47
C ALA A 251 12.06 -7.07 4.61
N TRP A 252 10.86 -7.13 5.17
CA TRP A 252 9.64 -6.68 4.50
C TRP A 252 9.49 -5.15 4.48
N GLU A 253 10.27 -4.41 5.24
CA GLU A 253 10.49 -2.98 5.03
C GLU A 253 11.44 -2.72 3.83
N SER A 254 11.72 -3.74 3.01
CA SER A 254 12.61 -3.61 1.86
C SER A 254 12.08 -2.56 0.88
N PRO A 255 12.92 -1.60 0.47
CA PRO A 255 12.56 -0.59 -0.53
C PRO A 255 12.08 -1.14 -1.87
N LYS A 256 12.36 -2.42 -2.15
CA LYS A 256 12.07 -3.05 -3.45
C LYS A 256 10.60 -3.40 -3.68
N GLU A 257 9.77 -3.43 -2.63
CA GLU A 257 8.35 -3.85 -2.72
C GLU A 257 7.38 -2.76 -2.26
N ARG A 258 7.77 -1.49 -2.36
CA ARG A 258 6.93 -0.35 -2.01
C ARG A 258 5.68 -0.32 -2.88
N ALA A 259 4.53 -0.28 -2.25
CA ALA A 259 3.26 -0.07 -2.94
C ALA A 259 2.95 1.42 -2.99
N PHE A 260 2.56 1.86 -4.17
CA PHE A 260 2.10 3.21 -4.44
C PHE A 260 0.73 3.15 -5.11
N SER A 261 0.16 4.28 -5.46
CA SER A 261 -1.11 4.36 -6.18
C SER A 261 -1.29 5.73 -6.75
N ASN A 262 -2.05 5.84 -7.84
CA ASN A 262 -2.53 7.10 -8.36
C ASN A 262 -4.05 7.11 -8.51
N ILE A 263 -4.63 8.29 -8.55
CA ILE A 263 -6.05 8.48 -8.77
C ILE A 263 -6.33 9.88 -9.30
N ILE A 264 -7.33 9.98 -10.16
CA ILE A 264 -8.03 11.22 -10.47
C ILE A 264 -9.52 11.04 -10.23
N VAL A 265 -10.15 12.06 -9.65
CA VAL A 265 -11.59 12.12 -9.44
C VAL A 265 -12.07 13.46 -10.01
N LEU A 266 -12.93 13.40 -11.03
CA LEU A 266 -13.44 14.56 -11.73
C LEU A 266 -14.92 14.73 -11.39
N GLY A 267 -15.26 15.88 -10.77
CA GLY A 267 -16.65 16.25 -10.50
C GLY A 267 -17.31 16.93 -11.72
N ALA A 268 -18.57 17.33 -11.58
CA ALA A 268 -19.38 17.91 -12.65
C ALA A 268 -18.72 19.09 -13.38
N LYS A 269 -17.87 19.87 -12.71
CA LYS A 269 -17.16 21.01 -13.32
C LYS A 269 -16.02 20.60 -14.25
N LYS A 270 -15.45 19.41 -14.05
CA LYS A 270 -14.29 18.88 -14.80
C LYS A 270 -14.63 17.68 -15.67
N SER A 271 -15.84 17.16 -15.58
CA SER A 271 -16.34 16.08 -16.44
C SER A 271 -17.11 16.63 -17.65
N LYS A 272 -16.84 16.05 -18.81
CA LYS A 272 -17.59 16.27 -20.06
C LYS A 272 -18.22 14.94 -20.48
N ASP A 273 -19.46 14.96 -20.89
CA ASP A 273 -20.25 13.79 -21.29
C ASP A 273 -20.47 12.77 -20.11
N ALA A 274 -20.22 13.22 -18.87
CA ALA A 274 -20.43 12.49 -17.63
C ALA A 274 -20.72 13.47 -16.50
N LYS A 275 -21.38 12.98 -15.44
CA LYS A 275 -21.61 13.73 -14.19
C LYS A 275 -20.38 13.71 -13.31
N ALA A 276 -19.72 12.55 -13.21
CA ALA A 276 -18.45 12.38 -12.51
C ALA A 276 -17.66 11.23 -13.12
N ILE A 277 -16.34 11.28 -12.95
CA ILE A 277 -15.40 10.25 -13.39
C ILE A 277 -14.43 9.96 -12.24
N LEU A 278 -14.22 8.69 -11.89
CA LEU A 278 -13.18 8.26 -10.99
C LEU A 278 -12.29 7.24 -11.72
N LEU A 279 -11.00 7.50 -11.82
CA LEU A 279 -10.02 6.57 -12.36
C LEU A 279 -8.92 6.33 -11.32
N ASN A 280 -8.90 5.14 -10.76
CA ASN A 280 -7.95 4.67 -9.74
C ASN A 280 -6.95 3.71 -10.38
N GLY A 281 -5.68 3.84 -9.99
CA GLY A 281 -4.58 2.97 -10.42
C GLY A 281 -3.73 2.54 -9.24
N PRO A 282 -4.13 1.52 -8.48
CA PRO A 282 -3.30 0.92 -7.44
C PRO A 282 -2.02 0.35 -8.03
N GLN A 283 -0.87 0.65 -7.41
CA GLN A 283 0.45 0.17 -7.84
C GLN A 283 0.96 -0.84 -6.81
N PHE A 284 0.29 -1.98 -6.73
CA PHE A 284 0.61 -3.06 -5.78
C PHE A 284 1.86 -3.86 -6.14
N GLY A 285 2.30 -3.81 -7.40
CA GLY A 285 3.28 -4.68 -8.01
C GLY A 285 2.64 -5.66 -8.98
N PHE A 286 3.46 -6.28 -9.83
CA PHE A 286 3.03 -7.22 -10.84
C PHE A 286 3.23 -8.64 -10.34
N TYR A 287 2.14 -9.36 -10.12
CA TYR A 287 2.13 -10.72 -9.56
C TYR A 287 1.35 -11.68 -10.46
N GLN A 288 1.77 -12.93 -10.45
CA GLN A 288 1.09 -14.03 -11.08
C GLN A 288 0.75 -15.10 -10.03
N PRO A 289 -0.54 -15.40 -9.87
CA PRO A 289 -1.72 -14.71 -10.44
C PRO A 289 -1.85 -13.26 -9.98
N ALA A 290 -2.76 -12.51 -10.60
CA ALA A 290 -3.00 -11.10 -10.29
C ALA A 290 -3.23 -10.87 -8.79
N TYR A 291 -2.79 -9.72 -8.27
CA TYR A 291 -3.00 -9.37 -6.85
C TYR A 291 -4.46 -9.06 -6.54
N THR A 292 -5.23 -8.62 -7.53
CA THR A 292 -6.66 -8.32 -7.39
C THR A 292 -7.54 -9.39 -8.02
N TYR A 293 -8.80 -9.40 -7.62
CA TYR A 293 -9.84 -10.32 -8.07
C TYR A 293 -11.13 -9.56 -8.27
N SER A 294 -11.74 -9.66 -9.46
CA SER A 294 -13.00 -8.99 -9.80
C SER A 294 -14.21 -9.73 -9.25
N ILE A 295 -15.18 -8.99 -8.72
CA ILE A 295 -16.37 -9.57 -8.08
C ILE A 295 -17.56 -8.61 -8.17
N GLY A 296 -18.77 -9.16 -8.34
CA GLY A 296 -20.04 -8.51 -8.15
C GLY A 296 -20.80 -9.13 -6.98
N LEU A 297 -21.36 -8.31 -6.08
CA LEU A 297 -22.12 -8.73 -4.91
C LEU A 297 -23.53 -8.15 -5.00
N HIS A 298 -24.56 -9.01 -5.03
CA HIS A 298 -25.96 -8.65 -5.23
C HIS A 298 -26.88 -9.29 -4.19
N GLY A 299 -27.68 -8.47 -3.50
CA GLY A 299 -28.62 -8.90 -2.45
C GLY A 299 -28.14 -8.57 -1.04
N ALA A 300 -29.00 -8.76 -0.05
CA ALA A 300 -28.73 -8.46 1.36
C ALA A 300 -28.21 -7.04 1.63
N GLY A 301 -28.61 -6.07 0.79
CA GLY A 301 -28.16 -4.68 0.86
C GLY A 301 -26.89 -4.37 0.11
N TYR A 302 -26.24 -5.36 -0.51
CA TYR A 302 -25.17 -5.20 -1.48
C TYR A 302 -25.74 -5.09 -2.90
N ASP A 303 -25.19 -4.24 -3.71
CA ASP A 303 -25.39 -4.15 -5.15
C ASP A 303 -24.18 -3.39 -5.73
N ALA A 304 -23.05 -4.05 -5.79
CA ALA A 304 -21.76 -3.44 -6.07
C ALA A 304 -20.86 -4.34 -6.90
N VAL A 305 -20.07 -3.73 -7.77
CA VAL A 305 -19.11 -4.42 -8.63
C VAL A 305 -17.78 -3.69 -8.60
N GLY A 306 -16.71 -4.45 -8.74
CA GLY A 306 -15.34 -3.95 -8.79
C GLY A 306 -14.35 -5.05 -8.46
N ASN A 307 -13.20 -4.67 -7.92
CA ASN A 307 -12.20 -5.65 -7.52
C ASN A 307 -11.61 -5.38 -6.13
N SER A 308 -10.89 -6.36 -5.65
CA SER A 308 -10.25 -6.35 -4.34
C SER A 308 -8.97 -7.16 -4.40
N PRO A 309 -7.96 -6.89 -3.58
CA PRO A 309 -6.91 -7.87 -3.35
C PRO A 309 -7.54 -9.23 -3.03
N PHE A 310 -7.03 -10.28 -3.64
CA PHE A 310 -7.63 -11.59 -3.48
C PHE A 310 -7.60 -12.04 -2.01
N GLY A 311 -8.68 -12.71 -1.58
CA GLY A 311 -8.84 -13.17 -0.20
C GLY A 311 -9.54 -12.17 0.74
N TYR A 312 -9.86 -10.95 0.30
CA TYR A 312 -10.60 -10.01 1.13
C TYR A 312 -12.12 -10.13 0.86
N PRO A 313 -12.94 -10.22 1.89
CA PRO A 313 -14.39 -10.33 1.74
C PRO A 313 -15.04 -8.97 1.49
N MET A 314 -14.63 -8.27 0.42
CA MET A 314 -15.13 -6.92 0.10
C MET A 314 -14.95 -6.58 -1.38
N VAL A 315 -15.51 -5.46 -1.81
CA VAL A 315 -15.14 -4.74 -3.03
C VAL A 315 -14.35 -3.50 -2.60
N GLU A 316 -13.03 -3.51 -2.82
CA GLU A 316 -12.14 -2.42 -2.37
C GLU A 316 -12.15 -1.24 -3.31
N PHE A 317 -12.13 -1.49 -4.61
CA PHE A 317 -12.21 -0.51 -5.68
C PHE A 317 -13.45 -0.82 -6.51
N GLY A 318 -14.44 0.04 -6.45
CA GLY A 318 -15.68 -0.32 -7.11
C GLY A 318 -16.73 0.77 -7.13
N TYR A 319 -17.91 0.35 -7.53
CA TYR A 319 -19.05 1.23 -7.65
C TYR A 319 -20.37 0.46 -7.41
N ASN A 320 -21.39 1.23 -7.06
CA ASN A 320 -22.78 0.85 -7.12
C ASN A 320 -23.55 1.89 -7.97
N LYS A 321 -24.86 1.83 -8.04
CA LYS A 321 -25.65 2.78 -8.84
C LYS A 321 -25.56 4.23 -8.35
N ASP A 322 -25.17 4.45 -7.09
CA ASP A 322 -25.23 5.74 -6.42
C ASP A 322 -23.85 6.38 -6.28
N ILE A 323 -22.83 5.59 -5.91
CA ILE A 323 -21.48 6.07 -5.63
C ILE A 323 -20.39 5.18 -6.25
N THR A 324 -19.20 5.73 -6.38
CA THR A 324 -17.95 4.99 -6.59
C THR A 324 -16.94 5.36 -5.53
N TRP A 325 -16.05 4.42 -5.20
CA TRP A 325 -15.00 4.60 -4.22
C TRP A 325 -13.69 3.99 -4.69
N GLY A 326 -12.59 4.53 -4.18
CA GLY A 326 -11.25 4.06 -4.40
C GLY A 326 -10.33 4.50 -3.27
N SER A 327 -9.10 4.02 -3.30
CA SER A 327 -8.12 4.34 -2.27
C SER A 327 -6.71 4.45 -2.83
N THR A 328 -5.84 5.13 -2.07
CA THR A 328 -4.39 5.14 -2.29
C THR A 328 -3.68 5.08 -0.93
N TRP A 329 -2.41 4.67 -0.89
CA TRP A 329 -1.62 4.74 0.34
C TRP A 329 -1.47 6.18 0.84
N GLY A 330 -1.79 6.42 2.11
CA GLY A 330 -1.85 7.75 2.71
C GLY A 330 -0.55 8.23 3.36
N ALA A 331 0.37 7.34 3.64
CA ALA A 331 1.69 7.60 4.24
C ALA A 331 1.68 8.43 5.54
N GLY A 332 0.58 8.50 6.26
CA GLY A 332 0.54 9.20 7.56
C GLY A 332 1.25 8.40 8.65
N ASP A 333 1.81 9.10 9.64
CA ASP A 333 2.54 8.50 10.74
C ASP A 333 1.64 8.22 11.96
N ASN A 334 1.40 6.94 12.26
CA ASN A 334 0.61 6.47 13.41
C ASN A 334 1.25 5.26 14.11
N VAL A 335 2.56 5.12 13.98
CA VAL A 335 3.36 4.05 14.60
C VAL A 335 4.56 4.69 15.29
N ASP A 336 4.87 4.30 16.53
CA ASP A 336 6.04 4.78 17.26
C ASP A 336 6.83 3.63 17.88
N ILE A 337 8.15 3.78 17.95
CA ILE A 337 9.05 2.85 18.62
C ILE A 337 9.44 3.37 20.02
N TYR A 338 9.30 2.50 20.98
CA TYR A 338 9.68 2.73 22.37
C TYR A 338 10.93 1.93 22.73
N ARG A 339 11.99 2.63 23.16
CA ARG A 339 13.20 2.01 23.70
C ARG A 339 12.98 1.63 25.14
N LEU A 340 13.06 0.34 25.45
CA LEU A 340 12.88 -0.25 26.80
C LEU A 340 14.23 -0.56 27.43
N GLU A 341 14.48 -0.10 28.64
CA GLU A 341 15.65 -0.45 29.45
C GLU A 341 15.37 -1.76 30.18
N LEU A 342 16.19 -2.78 29.91
CA LEU A 342 16.02 -4.09 30.54
C LEU A 342 16.60 -4.08 31.96
N ASN A 343 16.02 -4.92 32.86
CA ASN A 343 16.54 -5.13 34.19
C ASN A 343 17.89 -5.89 34.10
N PRO A 344 19.00 -5.31 34.60
CA PRO A 344 20.30 -5.96 34.50
C PRO A 344 20.39 -7.32 35.26
N LYS A 345 19.46 -7.56 36.18
CA LYS A 345 19.38 -8.82 36.95
C LYS A 345 18.44 -9.84 36.32
N ASN A 346 17.48 -9.37 35.52
CA ASN A 346 16.51 -10.22 34.87
C ASN A 346 16.09 -9.55 33.52
N PRO A 347 16.68 -9.91 32.40
CA PRO A 347 16.40 -9.26 31.10
C PRO A 347 14.97 -9.48 30.60
N GLU A 348 14.19 -10.37 31.20
CA GLU A 348 12.77 -10.56 30.92
C GLU A 348 11.84 -9.50 31.56
N GLU A 349 12.45 -8.50 32.22
CA GLU A 349 11.78 -7.33 32.79
C GLU A 349 12.33 -6.04 32.19
N TYR A 350 11.48 -5.03 32.08
CA TYR A 350 11.84 -3.71 31.60
C TYR A 350 11.40 -2.60 32.55
N LEU A 351 12.13 -1.48 32.54
CA LEU A 351 11.83 -0.30 33.37
C LEU A 351 10.60 0.44 32.84
N TYR A 352 9.58 0.60 33.70
CA TYR A 352 8.38 1.37 33.40
C TYR A 352 7.88 2.11 34.64
N GLN A 353 7.71 3.43 34.55
CA GLN A 353 7.29 4.30 35.66
C GLN A 353 8.12 4.09 36.95
N GLY A 354 9.43 3.94 36.76
CA GLY A 354 10.38 3.78 37.88
C GLY A 354 10.43 2.40 38.50
N GLN A 355 9.74 1.40 37.95
CA GLN A 355 9.71 0.01 38.42
C GLN A 355 10.00 -0.96 37.28
N TYR A 356 10.70 -2.05 37.59
CA TYR A 356 10.82 -3.17 36.67
C TYR A 356 9.54 -4.00 36.67
N ARG A 357 9.05 -4.30 35.45
CA ARG A 357 7.88 -5.13 35.25
C ARG A 357 8.17 -6.21 34.19
N PRO A 358 7.60 -7.41 34.33
CA PRO A 358 7.82 -8.48 33.36
C PRO A 358 7.16 -8.17 32.01
N PHE A 359 7.77 -8.67 30.93
CA PHE A 359 7.08 -8.77 29.64
C PHE A 359 5.92 -9.76 29.71
N GLU A 360 4.85 -9.48 28.98
CA GLU A 360 3.90 -10.51 28.57
C GLU A 360 4.62 -11.46 27.59
N LYS A 361 4.57 -12.76 27.88
CA LYS A 361 5.22 -13.79 27.09
C LYS A 361 4.21 -14.71 26.45
N ARG A 362 4.43 -15.01 25.18
CA ARG A 362 3.71 -16.04 24.45
C ARG A 362 4.71 -17.00 23.82
N ILE A 363 4.56 -18.29 24.09
CA ILE A 363 5.38 -19.32 23.45
C ILE A 363 4.66 -19.81 22.20
N GLU A 364 5.29 -19.63 21.06
CA GLU A 364 4.80 -20.04 19.75
C GLU A 364 5.51 -21.29 19.27
N THR A 365 4.75 -22.20 18.67
CA THR A 365 5.27 -23.41 18.03
C THR A 365 5.32 -23.19 16.52
N VAL A 366 6.53 -23.17 15.96
CA VAL A 366 6.75 -23.09 14.52
C VAL A 366 6.95 -24.52 13.98
N ASN A 367 5.97 -24.99 13.23
CA ASN A 367 6.06 -26.28 12.53
C ASN A 367 6.91 -26.10 11.26
N VAL A 368 7.79 -27.08 11.01
CA VAL A 368 8.71 -27.01 9.84
C VAL A 368 8.60 -28.30 9.06
N LYS A 369 8.30 -28.19 7.75
CA LYS A 369 8.21 -29.37 6.87
C LYS A 369 9.50 -30.16 6.86
N GLY A 370 9.42 -31.44 7.17
CA GLY A 370 10.56 -32.34 7.17
C GLY A 370 11.55 -32.19 8.33
N GLU A 371 11.30 -31.28 9.30
CA GLU A 371 12.18 -31.03 10.44
C GLU A 371 11.41 -31.03 11.78
N LYS A 372 12.15 -30.89 12.88
CA LYS A 372 11.56 -30.75 14.21
C LYS A 372 10.92 -29.37 14.37
N THR A 373 9.83 -29.33 15.11
CA THR A 373 9.19 -28.08 15.53
C THR A 373 10.15 -27.23 16.36
N GLN A 374 10.02 -25.90 16.22
CA GLN A 374 10.79 -24.93 17.00
C GLN A 374 9.86 -24.18 17.96
N GLN A 375 10.38 -23.85 19.15
CA GLN A 375 9.67 -23.00 20.11
C GLN A 375 10.28 -21.62 20.09
N VAL A 376 9.44 -20.58 20.00
CA VAL A 376 9.85 -19.19 19.99
C VAL A 376 9.08 -18.40 21.03
N THR A 377 9.79 -17.61 21.83
CA THR A 377 9.15 -16.70 22.78
C THR A 377 8.91 -15.35 22.12
N VAL A 378 7.66 -14.92 22.14
CA VAL A 378 7.22 -13.59 21.68
C VAL A 378 6.95 -12.73 22.92
N TYR A 379 7.55 -11.56 22.97
CA TYR A 379 7.42 -10.60 24.06
C TYR A 379 6.51 -9.44 23.68
N ARG A 380 5.74 -8.94 24.66
CA ARG A 380 4.99 -7.69 24.58
C ARG A 380 5.23 -6.84 25.81
N SER A 381 5.34 -5.54 25.61
CA SER A 381 5.33 -4.52 26.65
C SER A 381 3.95 -3.83 26.73
N VAL A 382 3.83 -2.86 27.63
CA VAL A 382 2.63 -1.99 27.68
C VAL A 382 2.46 -1.14 26.41
N GLN A 383 3.56 -0.89 25.70
CA GLN A 383 3.52 -0.10 24.45
C GLN A 383 3.13 -0.95 23.25
N GLY A 384 3.38 -2.25 23.28
CA GLY A 384 3.05 -3.15 22.16
C GLY A 384 4.02 -4.29 21.96
N ALA A 385 4.05 -4.85 20.76
CA ALA A 385 4.93 -5.97 20.40
C ALA A 385 6.40 -5.58 20.50
N VAL A 386 7.23 -6.43 21.10
CA VAL A 386 8.69 -6.27 21.09
C VAL A 386 9.21 -6.73 19.73
N VAL A 387 9.67 -5.78 18.93
CA VAL A 387 10.19 -6.05 17.57
C VAL A 387 11.69 -6.36 17.59
N GLU A 388 12.44 -5.80 18.55
CA GLU A 388 13.85 -6.04 18.76
C GLU A 388 14.12 -6.33 20.24
N TYR A 389 14.88 -7.40 20.54
CA TYR A 389 15.22 -7.79 21.89
C TYR A 389 16.73 -8.09 22.00
N GLN A 390 17.47 -7.25 22.74
CA GLN A 390 18.91 -7.30 22.86
C GLN A 390 19.36 -7.35 24.33
N PRO A 391 19.19 -8.49 25.01
CA PRO A 391 19.48 -8.62 26.42
C PRO A 391 20.94 -8.31 26.79
N GLU A 392 21.90 -8.65 25.96
CA GLU A 392 23.32 -8.34 26.15
C GLU A 392 23.61 -6.84 26.13
N ALA A 393 22.84 -6.08 25.36
CA ALA A 393 22.92 -4.61 25.33
C ALA A 393 22.04 -3.96 26.41
N GLY A 394 21.24 -4.73 27.17
CA GLY A 394 20.32 -4.23 28.18
C GLY A 394 19.14 -3.45 27.61
N VAL A 395 18.73 -3.74 26.37
CA VAL A 395 17.71 -2.95 25.67
C VAL A 395 16.76 -3.84 24.86
N ALA A 396 15.50 -3.38 24.73
CA ALA A 396 14.54 -3.90 23.78
C ALA A 396 13.78 -2.73 23.13
N TYR A 397 13.11 -3.00 22.02
CA TYR A 397 12.29 -2.03 21.31
C TYR A 397 10.89 -2.57 21.12
N ALA A 398 9.90 -1.80 21.56
CA ALA A 398 8.50 -2.11 21.38
C ALA A 398 7.87 -1.18 20.34
N LYS A 399 7.03 -1.73 19.50
CA LYS A 399 6.31 -1.02 18.45
C LYS A 399 4.86 -0.78 18.89
N ARG A 400 4.45 0.49 18.94
CA ARG A 400 3.08 0.90 19.23
C ARG A 400 2.40 1.36 17.95
N ARG A 401 1.20 0.86 17.72
CA ARG A 401 0.45 1.06 16.47
C ARG A 401 -0.89 1.70 16.74
N GLY A 402 -1.23 2.75 15.99
CA GLY A 402 -2.51 3.44 16.13
C GLY A 402 -3.72 2.58 15.79
N TRP A 403 -3.52 1.56 14.97
CA TRP A 403 -4.57 0.65 14.53
C TRP A 403 -4.73 -0.60 15.40
N GLU A 404 -3.80 -0.87 16.32
CA GLU A 404 -3.87 -2.07 17.17
C GLU A 404 -5.14 -2.05 18.03
N GLY A 405 -5.88 -3.15 17.98
CA GLY A 405 -7.20 -3.28 18.61
C GLY A 405 -8.39 -2.85 17.72
N GLU A 406 -8.12 -2.32 16.52
CA GLU A 406 -9.13 -1.86 15.56
C GLU A 406 -9.04 -2.60 14.21
N GLU A 407 -8.31 -3.70 14.15
CA GLU A 407 -8.02 -4.43 12.92
C GLU A 407 -9.31 -4.94 12.28
N VAL A 408 -10.18 -5.55 13.08
CA VAL A 408 -11.44 -6.11 12.59
C VAL A 408 -12.46 -5.01 12.26
N ALA A 409 -12.48 -3.92 13.04
CA ALA A 409 -13.31 -2.75 12.73
C ALA A 409 -12.88 -2.10 11.40
N THR A 410 -11.58 -2.04 11.14
CA THR A 410 -11.04 -1.56 9.86
C THR A 410 -11.51 -2.44 8.70
N LEU A 411 -11.45 -3.77 8.83
CA LEU A 411 -11.95 -4.71 7.82
C LEU A 411 -13.45 -4.49 7.54
N MET A 412 -14.25 -4.34 8.59
CA MET A 412 -15.70 -4.12 8.43
C MET A 412 -16.02 -2.76 7.81
N SER A 413 -15.24 -1.73 8.11
CA SER A 413 -15.31 -0.41 7.45
C SER A 413 -15.20 -0.55 5.93
N TRP A 414 -14.15 -1.23 5.45
CA TRP A 414 -13.90 -1.44 4.04
C TRP A 414 -15.01 -2.25 3.36
N ASN A 415 -15.50 -3.29 4.02
CA ASN A 415 -16.61 -4.09 3.49
C ASN A 415 -17.89 -3.24 3.30
N LYS A 416 -18.22 -2.41 4.30
CA LYS A 416 -19.50 -1.69 4.34
C LYS A 416 -19.55 -0.45 3.44
N VAL A 417 -18.40 0.08 2.98
CA VAL A 417 -18.36 1.18 2.01
C VAL A 417 -19.20 0.86 0.78
N SER A 418 -19.22 -0.38 0.32
CA SER A 418 -20.00 -0.84 -0.84
C SER A 418 -21.53 -0.70 -0.69
N LYS A 419 -22.03 -0.55 0.54
CA LYS A 419 -23.45 -0.31 0.83
C LYS A 419 -23.84 1.18 0.87
N ALA A 420 -22.86 2.09 0.92
CA ALA A 420 -23.11 3.52 1.00
C ALA A 420 -23.78 4.04 -0.30
N LYS A 421 -24.69 5.01 -0.14
CA LYS A 421 -25.48 5.61 -1.24
C LYS A 421 -25.23 7.11 -1.43
N ASN A 422 -24.45 7.70 -0.53
CA ASN A 422 -24.15 9.13 -0.54
C ASN A 422 -22.88 9.41 0.30
N HIS A 423 -22.40 10.64 0.24
CA HIS A 423 -21.19 11.06 0.93
C HIS A 423 -21.26 10.89 2.46
N GLU A 424 -22.38 11.17 3.09
CA GLU A 424 -22.54 11.04 4.56
C GLU A 424 -22.36 9.57 4.99
N GLN A 425 -23.05 8.64 4.31
CA GLN A 425 -22.91 7.20 4.58
C GLN A 425 -21.50 6.67 4.26
N TRP A 426 -20.85 7.22 3.22
CA TRP A 426 -19.47 6.87 2.90
C TRP A 426 -18.51 7.34 4.02
N VAL A 427 -18.62 8.59 4.49
CA VAL A 427 -17.82 9.12 5.62
C VAL A 427 -18.06 8.29 6.87
N ASP A 428 -19.32 7.90 7.14
CA ASP A 428 -19.68 7.09 8.30
C ASP A 428 -18.92 5.76 8.33
N GLN A 429 -18.64 5.16 7.18
CA GLN A 429 -17.81 3.95 7.13
C GLN A 429 -16.31 4.27 7.20
N VAL A 430 -15.83 5.21 6.40
CA VAL A 430 -14.40 5.55 6.25
C VAL A 430 -13.77 5.99 7.59
N GLN A 431 -14.53 6.66 8.46
CA GLN A 431 -14.02 7.09 9.78
C GLN A 431 -13.53 5.95 10.69
N HIS A 432 -13.98 4.71 10.43
CA HIS A 432 -13.58 3.52 11.19
C HIS A 432 -12.33 2.83 10.64
N SER A 433 -11.77 3.32 9.53
CA SER A 433 -10.50 2.83 8.99
C SER A 433 -9.34 3.35 9.85
N ALA A 434 -8.69 2.47 10.59
CA ALA A 434 -7.62 2.83 11.51
C ALA A 434 -6.23 2.96 10.85
N ILE A 435 -6.08 2.54 9.58
CA ILE A 435 -4.81 2.57 8.84
C ILE A 435 -4.69 3.79 7.92
N ASN A 436 -3.47 4.13 7.54
CA ASN A 436 -3.12 5.29 6.72
C ASN A 436 -3.50 5.11 5.25
N VAL A 437 -4.75 5.35 4.92
CA VAL A 437 -5.28 5.22 3.56
C VAL A 437 -6.02 6.48 3.15
N ASN A 438 -5.72 6.97 1.97
CA ASN A 438 -6.50 8.02 1.32
C ASN A 438 -7.75 7.41 0.70
N TRP A 439 -8.91 7.93 1.05
CA TRP A 439 -10.20 7.50 0.53
C TRP A 439 -10.76 8.51 -0.44
N TYR A 440 -11.38 8.03 -1.51
CA TYR A 440 -11.98 8.85 -2.57
C TYR A 440 -13.41 8.44 -2.84
N TYR A 441 -14.19 9.43 -3.23
CA TYR A 441 -15.62 9.33 -3.45
C TYR A 441 -16.02 10.11 -4.70
N ALA A 442 -16.93 9.56 -5.51
CA ALA A 442 -17.75 10.33 -6.43
C ALA A 442 -19.17 9.76 -6.47
N ASP A 443 -20.16 10.57 -6.91
CA ASP A 443 -21.54 10.13 -6.97
C ASP A 443 -22.25 10.48 -8.31
N ASN A 444 -23.43 9.88 -8.48
CA ASN A 444 -24.28 10.06 -9.64
C ASN A 444 -24.90 11.48 -9.76
N LYS A 445 -24.59 12.38 -8.84
CA LYS A 445 -24.97 13.82 -8.86
C LYS A 445 -23.81 14.71 -9.30
N GLY A 446 -22.61 14.16 -9.47
CA GLY A 446 -21.42 14.88 -9.85
C GLY A 446 -20.60 15.44 -8.68
N ASN A 447 -20.90 15.03 -7.44
CA ASN A 447 -20.11 15.39 -6.28
C ASN A 447 -18.88 14.49 -6.17
N ILE A 448 -17.79 15.04 -5.59
CA ILE A 448 -16.54 14.34 -5.34
C ILE A 448 -16.04 14.60 -3.91
N GLY A 449 -15.35 13.65 -3.34
CA GLY A 449 -14.86 13.72 -1.95
C GLY A 449 -13.54 13.02 -1.73
N TYR A 450 -12.84 13.47 -0.71
CA TYR A 450 -11.61 12.87 -0.19
C TYR A 450 -11.59 12.91 1.33
N ALA A 451 -11.06 11.85 1.94
CA ALA A 451 -10.75 11.81 3.36
C ALA A 451 -9.50 10.96 3.61
N LEU A 452 -8.61 11.45 4.47
CA LEU A 452 -7.51 10.64 4.98
C LEU A 452 -8.00 9.77 6.14
N GLY A 453 -7.91 8.45 5.99
CA GLY A 453 -8.11 7.48 7.07
C GLY A 453 -6.94 7.46 8.05
N GLY A 454 -7.06 6.65 9.08
CA GLY A 454 -6.03 6.43 10.08
C GLY A 454 -6.34 7.05 11.46
N ARG A 455 -5.93 6.34 12.50
CA ARG A 455 -5.96 6.82 13.89
C ARG A 455 -4.59 7.39 14.26
N TYR A 456 -4.53 8.70 14.44
CA TYR A 456 -3.29 9.41 14.76
C TYR A 456 -3.20 9.71 16.26
N PRO A 457 -2.08 9.35 16.91
CA PRO A 457 -1.92 9.55 18.35
C PRO A 457 -1.77 11.02 18.72
N VAL A 458 -2.22 11.36 19.94
CA VAL A 458 -1.85 12.59 20.63
C VAL A 458 -0.54 12.32 21.37
N ARG A 459 0.56 12.92 20.90
CA ARG A 459 1.90 12.75 21.45
C ARG A 459 2.23 13.81 22.50
N VAL A 460 3.21 13.54 23.33
CA VAL A 460 3.76 14.49 24.31
C VAL A 460 4.77 15.40 23.64
N GLN A 461 4.81 16.69 24.00
CA GLN A 461 5.83 17.62 23.48
C GLN A 461 7.26 17.10 23.76
N GLY A 462 8.12 17.21 22.75
CA GLY A 462 9.47 16.65 22.78
C GLY A 462 9.56 15.23 22.22
N HIS A 463 8.45 14.62 21.88
CA HIS A 463 8.42 13.38 21.08
C HIS A 463 8.80 13.72 19.64
N ASP A 464 9.97 13.26 19.22
CA ASP A 464 10.37 13.28 17.81
C ASP A 464 9.92 11.95 17.18
N ASN A 465 8.90 12.00 16.37
CA ASN A 465 8.29 10.82 15.75
C ASN A 465 9.16 10.17 14.66
N ARG A 466 10.34 10.72 14.39
CA ARG A 466 11.34 10.16 13.48
C ARG A 466 12.33 9.23 14.19
N LEU A 467 12.34 9.22 15.54
CA LEU A 467 13.34 8.55 16.36
C LEU A 467 12.70 7.78 17.52
N PRO A 468 13.26 6.63 17.96
CA PRO A 468 12.76 5.92 19.10
C PRO A 468 12.75 6.77 20.36
N VAL A 469 11.64 6.76 21.10
CA VAL A 469 11.49 7.48 22.36
C VAL A 469 11.65 6.55 23.57
N SER A 470 11.86 7.14 24.76
CA SER A 470 11.96 6.37 26.01
C SER A 470 10.65 5.62 26.33
N GLY A 471 10.75 4.33 26.60
CA GLY A 471 9.65 3.48 27.06
C GLY A 471 9.43 3.52 28.58
N SER A 472 10.06 4.46 29.31
CA SER A 472 9.92 4.64 30.76
C SER A 472 8.53 5.06 31.25
N GLY A 473 7.63 5.46 30.32
CA GLY A 473 6.27 5.95 30.63
C GLY A 473 6.08 7.45 30.42
N ASP A 474 7.16 8.21 30.15
CA ASP A 474 7.09 9.67 29.99
C ASP A 474 6.52 10.09 28.62
N PHE A 475 6.70 9.27 27.58
CA PHE A 475 6.27 9.52 26.19
C PHE A 475 5.01 8.76 25.78
N GLU A 476 4.22 8.27 26.74
CA GLU A 476 2.98 7.57 26.41
C GLU A 476 2.01 8.45 25.65
N TRP A 477 1.35 7.88 24.65
CA TRP A 477 0.26 8.56 23.92
C TRP A 477 -0.86 8.97 24.88
N GLN A 478 -1.39 10.16 24.68
CA GLN A 478 -2.45 10.76 25.49
C GLN A 478 -3.84 10.61 24.83
N GLY A 479 -4.03 9.58 24.02
CA GLY A 479 -5.22 9.29 23.25
C GLY A 479 -5.01 9.45 21.76
N PHE A 480 -6.09 9.66 21.02
CA PHE A 480 -6.08 9.80 19.56
C PHE A 480 -6.78 11.06 19.11
N MET A 481 -6.33 11.61 18.00
CA MET A 481 -7.00 12.72 17.33
C MET A 481 -8.35 12.25 16.78
N PRO A 482 -9.42 13.05 16.90
CA PRO A 482 -10.69 12.75 16.25
C PRO A 482 -10.56 12.67 14.73
N PHE A 483 -11.25 11.74 14.07
CA PHE A 483 -11.25 11.60 12.61
C PHE A 483 -11.58 12.89 11.87
N ALA A 484 -12.51 13.71 12.41
CA ALA A 484 -12.86 15.02 11.84
C ALA A 484 -11.67 15.99 11.71
N THR A 485 -10.55 15.72 12.40
CA THR A 485 -9.31 16.52 12.29
C THR A 485 -8.36 16.01 11.21
N ASN A 486 -8.66 14.88 10.58
CA ASN A 486 -7.88 14.40 9.45
C ASN A 486 -8.19 15.22 8.19
N PRO A 487 -7.24 15.40 7.28
CA PRO A 487 -7.47 16.08 6.00
C PRO A 487 -8.67 15.50 5.22
N GLN A 488 -9.61 16.37 4.87
CA GLN A 488 -10.83 16.04 4.14
C GLN A 488 -11.22 17.17 3.23
N VAL A 489 -11.85 16.87 2.10
CA VAL A 489 -12.49 17.86 1.24
C VAL A 489 -13.70 17.24 0.51
N TYR A 490 -14.75 18.05 0.36
CA TYR A 490 -15.93 17.71 -0.41
C TYR A 490 -16.21 18.82 -1.43
N ASN A 491 -16.30 18.44 -2.72
CA ASN A 491 -16.49 19.37 -3.84
C ASN A 491 -15.46 20.52 -3.88
N PRO A 492 -14.16 20.25 -4.00
CA PRO A 492 -13.14 21.29 -4.01
C PRO A 492 -13.37 22.27 -5.16
N LYS A 493 -12.91 23.53 -4.97
CA LYS A 493 -13.06 24.60 -5.95
C LYS A 493 -12.45 24.28 -7.33
N THR A 494 -11.40 23.48 -7.35
CA THR A 494 -10.73 22.96 -8.56
C THR A 494 -11.66 22.12 -9.43
N GLY A 495 -12.71 21.50 -8.84
CA GLY A 495 -13.61 20.59 -9.51
C GLY A 495 -13.01 19.21 -9.75
N TYR A 496 -11.80 18.95 -9.27
CA TYR A 496 -11.14 17.64 -9.31
C TYR A 496 -10.36 17.36 -8.01
N ILE A 497 -10.07 16.10 -7.77
CA ILE A 497 -9.12 15.60 -6.78
C ILE A 497 -8.13 14.73 -7.53
N ALA A 498 -6.83 14.91 -7.27
CA ALA A 498 -5.79 14.04 -7.80
C ALA A 498 -4.77 13.72 -6.72
N ASN A 499 -4.28 12.49 -6.75
CA ASN A 499 -3.29 12.00 -5.81
C ASN A 499 -2.36 10.99 -6.48
N TRP A 500 -1.10 11.07 -6.11
CA TRP A 500 -0.09 10.04 -6.39
C TRP A 500 0.76 9.79 -5.14
N ASN A 501 0.07 9.58 -4.02
CA ASN A 501 0.58 9.48 -2.66
C ASN A 501 1.20 10.78 -2.12
N ASN A 502 0.97 11.92 -2.77
CA ASN A 502 1.41 13.23 -2.32
C ASN A 502 0.75 13.64 -1.00
N ARG A 503 1.24 14.73 -0.41
CA ARG A 503 0.80 15.25 0.88
C ARG A 503 -0.72 15.40 0.95
N PRO A 504 -1.37 14.96 2.03
CA PRO A 504 -2.82 15.08 2.18
C PRO A 504 -3.32 16.53 2.18
N ALA A 505 -2.71 17.39 3.02
CA ALA A 505 -3.06 18.80 3.14
C ALA A 505 -1.88 19.62 3.66
N GLU A 506 -1.93 20.95 3.49
CA GLU A 506 -0.96 21.88 4.05
C GLU A 506 -0.88 21.73 5.59
N GLY A 507 0.35 21.70 6.17
CA GLY A 507 0.56 21.53 7.61
C GLY A 507 0.37 20.08 8.13
N PHE A 508 0.01 19.09 7.28
CA PHE A 508 0.07 17.71 7.68
C PHE A 508 1.54 17.24 7.68
N PRO A 509 2.06 16.65 8.79
CA PRO A 509 3.49 16.34 8.93
C PRO A 509 3.93 15.24 7.97
N ASN A 510 5.19 15.29 7.54
CA ASN A 510 5.82 14.19 6.80
C ASN A 510 5.82 12.89 7.64
N PRO A 511 5.77 11.74 6.97
CA PRO A 511 6.01 10.46 7.63
C PRO A 511 7.47 10.34 8.10
N ASP A 512 7.73 9.38 8.97
CA ASP A 512 9.07 9.10 9.52
C ASP A 512 10.00 8.32 8.56
N GLN A 513 9.49 7.84 7.41
CA GLN A 513 10.23 6.97 6.50
C GLN A 513 11.43 7.68 5.86
N TRP A 514 12.66 7.18 6.07
CA TRP A 514 13.87 7.70 5.41
C TRP A 514 13.82 7.62 3.87
N TRP A 515 12.99 6.77 3.32
CA TRP A 515 12.85 6.51 1.88
C TRP A 515 11.67 7.23 1.23
N TYR A 516 10.82 7.92 2.03
CA TYR A 516 9.63 8.59 1.53
C TYR A 516 9.39 9.92 2.26
N SER A 517 9.18 10.98 1.52
CA SER A 517 8.82 12.29 2.06
C SER A 517 7.99 13.08 1.04
N TRP A 518 7.17 13.98 1.53
CA TRP A 518 6.51 14.98 0.71
C TRP A 518 7.42 16.21 0.58
N ASN A 519 7.60 16.68 -0.65
CA ASN A 519 8.50 17.80 -0.95
C ASN A 519 8.01 18.54 -2.20
N THR A 520 8.63 19.67 -2.56
CA THR A 520 8.32 20.47 -3.76
C THR A 520 8.43 19.66 -5.05
N ALA A 521 9.43 18.81 -5.19
CA ALA A 521 9.50 17.86 -6.29
C ALA A 521 8.63 16.64 -5.97
N ASP A 522 7.48 16.55 -6.62
CA ASP A 522 6.55 15.44 -6.45
C ASP A 522 5.90 15.08 -7.79
N ARG A 523 5.85 13.80 -8.10
CA ARG A 523 5.32 13.27 -9.38
C ARG A 523 3.84 13.60 -9.63
N VAL A 524 3.07 13.92 -8.59
CA VAL A 524 1.68 14.39 -8.76
C VAL A 524 1.56 15.65 -9.58
N GLN A 525 2.64 16.45 -9.69
CA GLN A 525 2.66 17.63 -10.56
C GLN A 525 2.36 17.30 -12.02
N THR A 526 2.70 16.09 -12.48
CA THR A 526 2.33 15.59 -13.81
C THR A 526 0.82 15.57 -13.98
N LEU A 527 0.09 15.08 -12.98
CA LEU A 527 -1.38 15.05 -13.00
C LEU A 527 -1.97 16.46 -12.92
N PHE A 528 -1.49 17.29 -12.00
CA PHE A 528 -1.99 18.66 -11.83
C PHE A 528 -1.81 19.49 -13.10
N THR A 529 -0.61 19.45 -13.70
CA THR A 529 -0.33 20.19 -14.95
C THR A 529 -1.29 19.78 -16.07
N ARG A 530 -1.57 18.50 -16.24
CA ARG A 530 -2.46 17.97 -17.27
C ARG A 530 -3.93 18.31 -16.98
N LEU A 531 -4.35 18.20 -15.71
CA LEU A 531 -5.72 18.53 -15.28
C LEU A 531 -6.01 20.03 -15.41
N ASP A 532 -5.06 20.89 -15.05
CA ASP A 532 -5.23 22.35 -15.17
C ASP A 532 -5.17 22.83 -16.63
N GLY A 533 -4.51 22.08 -17.49
CA GLY A 533 -4.35 22.40 -18.92
C GLY A 533 -5.66 22.31 -19.74
N ARG A 534 -6.75 21.74 -19.17
CA ARG A 534 -8.05 21.62 -19.87
C ARG A 534 -9.21 21.98 -18.96
N PRO A 535 -10.28 22.59 -19.46
CA PRO A 535 -11.46 22.94 -18.67
C PRO A 535 -12.23 21.70 -18.21
N ALA A 536 -12.35 20.65 -19.01
CA ALA A 536 -13.05 19.40 -18.71
C ALA A 536 -12.53 18.23 -19.54
N PHE A 537 -12.87 17.02 -19.13
CA PHE A 537 -12.41 15.77 -19.73
C PHE A 537 -13.60 14.84 -20.02
N THR A 538 -13.59 14.21 -21.20
CA THR A 538 -14.43 13.03 -21.45
C THR A 538 -13.83 11.81 -20.73
N PRO A 539 -14.59 10.71 -20.55
CA PRO A 539 -14.05 9.47 -19.95
C PRO A 539 -12.80 8.94 -20.66
N SER A 540 -12.78 8.95 -22.00
CA SER A 540 -11.59 8.57 -22.79
C SER A 540 -10.41 9.47 -22.52
N GLN A 541 -10.61 10.80 -22.51
CA GLN A 541 -9.54 11.75 -22.23
C GLN A 541 -8.98 11.62 -20.80
N ALA A 542 -9.82 11.24 -19.83
CA ALA A 542 -9.36 10.94 -18.46
C ALA A 542 -8.50 9.68 -18.42
N TRP A 543 -8.88 8.63 -19.15
CA TRP A 543 -8.08 7.44 -19.33
C TRP A 543 -6.73 7.75 -19.98
N ASP A 544 -6.75 8.43 -21.15
CA ASP A 544 -5.54 8.79 -21.89
C ASP A 544 -4.58 9.63 -21.02
N LEU A 545 -5.11 10.60 -20.23
CA LEU A 545 -4.31 11.40 -19.33
C LEU A 545 -3.50 10.54 -18.34
N MET A 546 -4.12 9.53 -17.74
CA MET A 546 -3.46 8.66 -16.78
C MET A 546 -2.44 7.73 -17.45
N MET A 547 -2.74 7.24 -18.66
CA MET A 547 -1.81 6.41 -19.42
C MET A 547 -0.58 7.22 -19.84
N GLU A 548 -0.78 8.41 -20.40
CA GLU A 548 0.30 9.32 -20.80
C GLU A 548 1.16 9.77 -19.60
N ALA A 549 0.53 10.04 -18.45
CA ALA A 549 1.26 10.36 -17.22
C ALA A 549 2.18 9.22 -16.75
N GLY A 550 1.81 7.97 -17.04
CA GLY A 550 2.60 6.79 -16.71
C GLY A 550 3.90 6.65 -17.50
N PHE A 551 4.03 7.31 -18.65
CA PHE A 551 5.25 7.32 -19.45
C PHE A 551 6.18 8.49 -19.14
N GLU A 552 5.73 9.48 -18.37
CA GLU A 552 6.55 10.65 -18.07
C GLU A 552 7.64 10.32 -17.04
N ASP A 553 8.89 10.71 -17.33
CA ASP A 553 9.97 10.67 -16.36
C ASP A 553 9.61 11.56 -15.15
N PRO A 554 9.54 11.02 -13.92
CA PRO A 554 9.02 11.76 -12.78
C PRO A 554 9.95 12.90 -12.32
N ASN A 555 11.22 12.89 -12.71
CA ASN A 555 12.24 13.83 -12.27
C ASN A 555 12.48 14.97 -13.29
N ALA A 556 12.36 14.69 -14.57
CA ALA A 556 12.82 15.56 -15.68
C ALA A 556 12.29 17.00 -15.58
N ARG A 557 10.99 17.18 -15.32
CA ARG A 557 10.34 18.50 -15.23
C ARG A 557 10.93 19.43 -14.18
N PHE A 558 11.59 18.88 -13.15
CA PHE A 558 12.16 19.66 -12.05
C PHE A 558 13.58 20.12 -12.31
N PHE A 559 14.29 19.46 -13.21
CA PHE A 559 15.72 19.71 -13.42
C PHE A 559 16.07 20.18 -14.83
N VAL A 560 15.45 19.61 -15.87
CA VAL A 560 15.80 19.87 -17.26
C VAL A 560 15.71 21.36 -17.62
N PRO A 561 14.67 22.12 -17.25
CA PRO A 561 14.59 23.54 -17.62
C PRO A 561 15.75 24.38 -17.10
N ARG A 562 16.20 24.10 -15.86
CA ARG A 562 17.33 24.80 -15.27
C ARG A 562 18.66 24.34 -15.87
N LEU A 563 18.81 23.04 -16.13
CA LEU A 563 20.01 22.48 -16.75
C LEU A 563 20.23 23.05 -18.15
N VAL A 564 19.19 23.06 -18.96
CA VAL A 564 19.23 23.67 -20.32
C VAL A 564 19.67 25.13 -20.23
N LYS A 565 19.04 25.92 -19.36
CA LYS A 565 19.38 27.33 -19.16
C LYS A 565 20.84 27.52 -18.71
N ALA A 566 21.33 26.70 -17.79
CA ALA A 566 22.73 26.76 -17.34
C ALA A 566 23.71 26.43 -18.48
N ALA A 567 23.35 25.56 -19.39
CA ALA A 567 24.17 25.11 -20.52
C ALA A 567 24.19 26.08 -21.73
N GLU A 568 23.22 27.01 -21.86
CA GLU A 568 23.07 27.91 -23.00
C GLU A 568 24.38 28.71 -23.33
N HIS A 569 25.13 29.06 -22.30
CA HIS A 569 26.36 29.86 -22.43
C HIS A 569 27.63 29.05 -22.14
N SER A 570 27.56 27.73 -22.16
CA SER A 570 28.75 26.90 -21.99
C SER A 570 29.72 27.06 -23.17
N ASP A 571 31.00 27.21 -22.91
CA ASP A 571 32.05 27.26 -23.93
C ASP A 571 32.21 25.91 -24.67
N GLN A 572 31.75 24.80 -24.05
CA GLN A 572 31.88 23.44 -24.60
C GLN A 572 30.71 23.13 -25.55
N ALA A 573 31.03 22.84 -26.81
CA ALA A 573 30.02 22.51 -27.82
C ALA A 573 29.24 21.26 -27.47
N THR A 574 29.89 20.21 -26.95
CA THR A 574 29.23 18.95 -26.55
C THR A 574 28.21 19.16 -25.43
N VAL A 575 28.44 20.06 -24.49
CA VAL A 575 27.51 20.44 -23.43
C VAL A 575 26.27 21.14 -24.02
N ARG A 576 26.50 22.08 -24.97
CA ARG A 576 25.39 22.78 -25.66
C ARG A 576 24.55 21.81 -26.50
N ASP A 577 25.20 20.85 -27.19
CA ASP A 577 24.49 19.83 -28.03
C ASP A 577 23.65 18.89 -27.17
N ALA A 578 24.17 18.39 -26.05
CA ALA A 578 23.41 17.59 -25.10
C ALA A 578 22.24 18.37 -24.49
N ALA A 579 22.47 19.64 -24.13
CA ALA A 579 21.38 20.50 -23.63
C ALA A 579 20.30 20.79 -24.68
N ALA A 580 20.67 20.92 -25.97
CA ALA A 580 19.70 21.06 -27.07
C ALA A 580 18.82 19.82 -27.25
N ILE A 581 19.40 18.62 -27.08
CA ILE A 581 18.62 17.34 -27.05
C ILE A 581 17.63 17.34 -25.89
N LEU A 582 18.10 17.72 -24.68
CA LEU A 582 17.22 17.81 -23.50
C LEU A 582 16.11 18.85 -23.65
N ALA A 583 16.40 19.99 -24.31
CA ALA A 583 15.43 21.05 -24.57
C ALA A 583 14.29 20.59 -25.51
N GLY A 584 14.57 19.69 -26.44
CA GLY A 584 13.59 19.11 -27.36
C GLY A 584 12.78 17.96 -26.78
N TRP A 585 13.09 17.50 -25.56
CA TRP A 585 12.44 16.33 -24.96
C TRP A 585 11.12 16.71 -24.28
N ASN A 586 10.08 15.94 -24.56
CA ASN A 586 8.76 16.06 -23.94
C ASN A 586 8.63 15.31 -22.60
N TYR A 587 9.72 14.78 -22.07
CA TYR A 587 9.83 13.98 -20.83
C TYR A 587 9.15 12.61 -20.90
N GLN A 588 8.73 12.14 -22.09
CA GLN A 588 8.13 10.83 -22.25
C GLN A 588 9.21 9.78 -22.51
N ASP A 589 9.15 8.69 -21.77
CA ASP A 589 9.99 7.52 -21.93
C ASP A 589 9.20 6.48 -22.76
N LEU A 590 9.25 6.58 -24.07
CA LEU A 590 8.53 5.76 -25.03
C LEU A 590 9.45 4.79 -25.77
N ASP A 591 8.88 3.73 -26.31
CA ASP A 591 9.43 2.77 -27.24
C ASP A 591 8.36 2.51 -28.31
N ALA A 592 8.19 3.47 -29.22
CA ALA A 592 7.07 3.50 -30.18
C ALA A 592 7.30 2.52 -31.34
N ASP A 593 8.55 2.26 -31.71
CA ASP A 593 8.91 1.30 -32.77
C ASP A 593 9.12 -0.12 -32.25
N ALA A 594 9.05 -0.31 -30.93
CA ALA A 594 9.18 -1.58 -30.23
C ALA A 594 10.52 -2.28 -30.47
N ASP A 595 11.62 -1.49 -30.58
CA ASP A 595 12.98 -2.01 -30.74
C ASP A 595 13.63 -2.42 -29.40
N GLY A 596 12.94 -2.16 -28.28
CA GLY A 596 13.43 -2.46 -26.92
C GLY A 596 14.31 -1.38 -26.32
N ARG A 597 14.28 -0.17 -26.88
CA ARG A 597 15.02 1.02 -26.43
C ARG A 597 14.08 2.21 -26.29
N TYR A 598 14.45 3.13 -25.42
CA TYR A 598 13.70 4.40 -25.36
C TYR A 598 14.02 5.27 -26.58
N ASP A 599 13.00 5.79 -27.23
CA ASP A 599 13.08 6.55 -28.49
C ASP A 599 13.96 7.82 -28.40
N SER A 600 14.11 8.40 -27.21
CA SER A 600 14.77 9.69 -27.02
C SER A 600 16.19 9.55 -26.48
N ALA A 601 17.17 10.15 -27.16
CA ALA A 601 18.52 10.30 -26.63
C ALA A 601 18.59 11.17 -25.36
N ALA A 602 17.55 11.96 -25.07
CA ALA A 602 17.44 12.73 -23.83
C ALA A 602 17.32 11.82 -22.59
N THR A 603 16.66 10.65 -22.72
CA THR A 603 16.47 9.69 -21.62
C THR A 603 17.82 9.23 -21.01
N PRO A 604 18.78 8.64 -21.74
CA PRO A 604 20.09 8.29 -21.19
C PRO A 604 20.88 9.51 -20.69
N ILE A 605 20.83 10.64 -21.41
CA ILE A 605 21.53 11.87 -20.97
C ILE A 605 21.02 12.32 -19.61
N PHE A 606 19.71 12.41 -19.43
CA PHE A 606 19.12 12.90 -18.19
C PHE A 606 19.30 11.92 -17.02
N ARG A 607 19.10 10.63 -17.25
CA ARG A 607 19.24 9.60 -16.19
C ARG A 607 20.69 9.52 -15.70
N THR A 608 21.67 9.59 -16.61
CA THR A 608 23.09 9.61 -16.26
C THR A 608 23.46 10.93 -15.57
N TRP A 609 22.90 12.07 -16.03
CA TRP A 609 23.07 13.36 -15.37
C TRP A 609 22.55 13.34 -13.92
N LEU A 610 21.37 12.81 -13.66
CA LEU A 610 20.78 12.76 -12.32
C LEU A 610 21.65 11.91 -11.38
N LYS A 611 22.16 10.78 -11.85
CA LYS A 611 23.11 9.91 -11.13
C LYS A 611 24.36 10.71 -10.69
N HIS A 612 25.00 11.42 -11.64
CA HIS A 612 26.18 12.23 -11.34
C HIS A 612 25.87 13.42 -10.43
N MET A 613 24.74 14.09 -10.63
CA MET A 613 24.37 15.25 -9.80
C MET A 613 24.08 14.83 -8.36
N LEU A 614 23.41 13.68 -8.12
CA LEU A 614 23.22 13.10 -6.79
C LEU A 614 24.58 12.77 -6.12
N ALA A 615 25.48 12.15 -6.85
CA ALA A 615 26.81 11.81 -6.34
C ALA A 615 27.62 13.07 -5.95
N LEU A 616 27.60 14.13 -6.78
CA LEU A 616 28.27 15.39 -6.51
C LEU A 616 27.68 16.18 -5.34
N SER A 617 26.36 15.99 -5.07
CA SER A 617 25.65 16.73 -4.02
C SER A 617 25.64 15.99 -2.69
N LEU A 618 25.44 14.66 -2.69
CA LEU A 618 25.22 13.85 -1.48
C LEU A 618 26.39 12.91 -1.18
N GLY A 619 27.20 12.55 -2.17
CA GLY A 619 28.24 11.51 -2.04
C GLY A 619 29.28 11.79 -0.95
N ASP A 620 29.63 13.06 -0.77
CA ASP A 620 30.66 13.49 0.20
C ASP A 620 30.06 13.97 1.54
N VAL A 621 28.73 14.06 1.68
CA VAL A 621 28.11 14.60 2.89
C VAL A 621 27.47 13.52 3.74
N LEU A 622 27.12 12.38 3.15
CA LEU A 622 26.50 11.24 3.83
C LEU A 622 27.54 10.20 4.27
N PRO A 623 27.27 9.45 5.35
CA PRO A 623 28.09 8.31 5.75
C PRO A 623 28.23 7.30 4.60
N LYS A 624 29.46 6.79 4.38
CA LYS A 624 29.77 5.91 3.24
C LYS A 624 28.96 4.64 3.17
N ASP A 625 28.60 4.06 4.31
CA ASP A 625 27.77 2.86 4.46
C ASP A 625 26.27 3.12 4.23
N GLN A 626 25.86 4.39 4.21
CA GLN A 626 24.45 4.78 4.09
C GLN A 626 24.16 5.62 2.84
N VAL A 627 25.19 6.21 2.22
CA VAL A 627 25.03 7.12 1.06
C VAL A 627 24.26 6.46 -0.08
N GLY A 628 24.48 5.17 -0.34
CA GLY A 628 23.79 4.44 -1.40
C GLY A 628 22.26 4.46 -1.31
N LYS A 629 21.71 4.61 -0.11
CA LYS A 629 20.26 4.74 0.12
C LYS A 629 19.66 6.00 -0.52
N PHE A 630 20.46 7.06 -0.68
CA PHE A 630 20.02 8.38 -1.15
C PHE A 630 20.50 8.70 -2.56
N LEU A 631 21.30 7.85 -3.19
CA LEU A 631 21.82 8.05 -4.55
C LEU A 631 20.94 7.37 -5.64
N SER A 632 19.88 6.68 -5.26
CA SER A 632 18.92 6.13 -6.22
C SER A 632 18.23 7.26 -6.98
N THR A 633 18.14 7.10 -8.31
CA THR A 633 17.41 8.02 -9.19
C THR A 633 15.92 7.73 -9.24
N GLY A 634 15.47 6.57 -8.74
CA GLY A 634 14.08 6.11 -8.79
C GLY A 634 13.62 5.59 -10.15
N HIS A 635 14.51 5.59 -11.16
CA HIS A 635 14.17 5.03 -12.47
C HIS A 635 14.10 3.51 -12.48
N PHE A 636 13.29 2.96 -13.36
CA PHE A 636 13.30 1.53 -13.64
C PHE A 636 14.67 1.10 -14.20
N THR A 637 15.11 -0.11 -13.83
CA THR A 637 16.39 -0.64 -14.26
C THR A 637 16.36 -0.96 -15.77
N PRO A 638 17.27 -0.41 -16.57
CA PRO A 638 17.37 -0.75 -18.00
C PRO A 638 17.52 -2.26 -18.22
N GLY A 639 16.79 -2.81 -19.19
CA GLY A 639 16.76 -4.26 -19.50
C GLY A 639 16.16 -5.14 -18.40
N GLY A 640 15.80 -4.56 -17.25
CA GLY A 640 15.25 -5.27 -16.08
C GLY A 640 13.73 -5.28 -16.03
N GLY A 641 13.20 -6.16 -15.17
CA GLY A 641 11.77 -6.15 -14.82
C GLY A 641 11.47 -5.15 -13.71
N THR A 642 10.21 -4.67 -13.67
CA THR A 642 9.73 -3.85 -12.58
C THR A 642 8.56 -4.52 -11.85
N PRO A 643 8.62 -4.62 -10.52
CA PRO A 643 7.53 -5.13 -9.71
C PRO A 643 6.50 -4.06 -9.33
N GLY A 644 6.71 -2.79 -9.70
CA GLY A 644 5.87 -1.74 -9.13
C GLY A 644 5.95 -0.40 -9.84
N SER A 645 6.26 0.63 -9.10
CA SER A 645 6.11 2.03 -9.45
C SER A 645 7.42 2.80 -9.34
N GLN A 646 7.59 3.83 -10.19
CA GLN A 646 8.62 4.86 -10.02
C GLN A 646 8.14 5.94 -9.05
N ASN A 647 9.09 6.48 -8.27
CA ASN A 647 8.87 7.67 -7.46
C ASN A 647 10.11 8.57 -7.51
N ILE A 648 9.94 9.84 -7.15
CA ILE A 648 11.07 10.73 -6.90
C ILE A 648 11.65 10.36 -5.54
N GLU A 649 12.89 9.92 -5.52
CA GLU A 649 13.56 9.47 -4.30
C GLU A 649 13.91 10.63 -3.35
N VAL A 650 14.03 10.34 -2.06
CA VAL A 650 14.27 11.38 -1.03
C VAL A 650 15.53 12.18 -1.31
N GLY A 651 16.63 11.53 -1.73
CA GLY A 651 17.85 12.24 -2.10
C GLY A 651 17.63 13.27 -3.21
N THR A 652 16.90 12.89 -4.26
CA THR A 652 16.54 13.79 -5.37
C THR A 652 15.63 14.93 -4.92
N LYS A 653 14.62 14.64 -4.09
CA LYS A 653 13.71 15.67 -3.54
C LYS A 653 14.47 16.71 -2.71
N VAL A 654 15.34 16.24 -1.82
CA VAL A 654 16.16 17.10 -0.94
C VAL A 654 17.17 17.93 -1.74
N MET A 655 17.84 17.33 -2.72
CA MET A 655 18.74 18.03 -3.64
C MET A 655 17.99 19.14 -4.39
N HIS A 656 16.84 18.84 -4.97
CA HIS A 656 16.01 19.82 -5.68
C HIS A 656 15.59 20.99 -4.77
N GLN A 657 15.12 20.71 -3.55
CA GLN A 657 14.73 21.74 -2.58
C GLN A 657 15.93 22.63 -2.22
N ALA A 658 17.11 22.03 -2.01
CA ALA A 658 18.33 22.78 -1.72
C ALA A 658 18.76 23.67 -2.90
N MET A 659 18.61 23.18 -4.15
CA MET A 659 18.90 23.96 -5.36
C MET A 659 18.00 25.19 -5.48
N ILE A 660 16.70 25.04 -5.23
CA ILE A 660 15.73 26.16 -5.27
C ILE A 660 16.04 27.16 -4.16
N ALA A 661 16.28 26.68 -2.93
CA ALA A 661 16.54 27.53 -1.78
C ALA A 661 17.85 28.32 -1.96
N THR A 662 18.89 27.72 -2.53
CA THR A 662 20.17 28.39 -2.83
C THR A 662 19.99 29.48 -3.90
N ALA A 663 19.28 29.16 -4.99
CA ALA A 663 18.99 30.12 -6.06
C ALA A 663 18.17 31.33 -5.56
N ALA A 664 17.28 31.12 -4.60
CA ALA A 664 16.45 32.17 -4.00
C ALA A 664 17.18 32.96 -2.89
N GLY A 665 18.45 32.61 -2.53
CA GLY A 665 19.15 33.20 -1.38
C GLY A 665 18.50 32.84 -0.04
N LYS A 666 17.71 31.78 0.03
CA LYS A 666 16.94 31.34 1.21
C LYS A 666 17.47 30.02 1.81
N ALA A 667 18.67 29.58 1.41
CA ALA A 667 19.26 28.36 1.95
C ALA A 667 19.44 28.46 3.47
N LYS A 668 18.90 27.46 4.19
CA LYS A 668 19.00 27.35 5.65
C LYS A 668 19.49 25.96 6.03
N GLY A 669 20.13 25.88 7.22
CA GLY A 669 20.62 24.64 7.78
C GLY A 669 21.88 24.14 7.07
N PHE A 670 22.00 22.83 6.89
CA PHE A 670 23.15 22.19 6.26
C PHE A 670 23.25 22.55 4.76
N ASP A 671 24.43 22.98 4.31
CA ASP A 671 24.71 23.28 2.90
C ASP A 671 25.20 22.02 2.17
N LEU A 672 24.30 21.43 1.34
CA LEU A 672 24.61 20.25 0.54
C LEU A 672 25.67 20.48 -0.52
N PHE A 673 25.84 21.72 -0.98
CA PHE A 673 26.74 22.07 -2.07
C PHE A 673 28.11 22.59 -1.57
N LYS A 674 28.28 22.71 -0.25
CA LYS A 674 29.53 23.17 0.39
C LYS A 674 30.08 24.49 -0.21
N GLY A 675 29.19 25.46 -0.45
CA GLY A 675 29.52 26.75 -1.03
C GLY A 675 29.82 26.74 -2.53
N LYS A 676 29.68 25.60 -3.20
CA LYS A 676 29.88 25.51 -4.65
C LYS A 676 28.69 26.11 -5.39
N ASP A 677 28.95 26.71 -6.55
CA ASP A 677 27.90 27.16 -7.46
C ASP A 677 27.11 25.98 -8.01
N VAL A 678 25.79 26.06 -7.90
CA VAL A 678 24.89 24.96 -8.26
C VAL A 678 24.84 24.73 -9.78
N ASP A 679 24.85 25.81 -10.58
CA ASP A 679 24.82 25.70 -12.03
C ASP A 679 26.14 25.14 -12.57
N ALA A 680 27.29 25.52 -11.96
CA ALA A 680 28.56 24.88 -12.25
C ALA A 680 28.60 23.39 -11.91
N LEU A 681 27.96 22.97 -10.79
CA LEU A 681 27.81 21.53 -10.46
C LEU A 681 26.92 20.80 -11.47
N MET A 682 25.85 21.43 -11.91
CA MET A 682 24.96 20.89 -12.93
C MET A 682 25.67 20.65 -14.26
N LEU A 683 26.48 21.64 -14.70
CA LEU A 683 27.29 21.54 -15.93
C LEU A 683 28.40 20.49 -15.76
N LYS A 684 29.00 20.39 -14.59
CA LYS A 684 29.98 19.33 -14.31
C LYS A 684 29.34 17.95 -14.39
N ALA A 685 28.13 17.76 -13.82
CA ALA A 685 27.39 16.51 -13.92
C ALA A 685 27.05 16.18 -15.38
N LEU A 686 26.67 17.17 -16.19
CA LEU A 686 26.39 16.99 -17.61
C LEU A 686 27.64 16.59 -18.39
N GLN A 687 28.80 17.20 -18.12
CA GLN A 687 30.03 16.81 -18.75
C GLN A 687 30.42 15.37 -18.42
N LEU A 688 30.31 14.97 -17.13
CA LEU A 688 30.57 13.59 -16.71
C LEU A 688 29.64 12.58 -17.41
N SER A 689 28.39 12.98 -17.65
CA SER A 689 27.43 12.15 -18.38
C SER A 689 27.78 11.99 -19.86
N ILE A 690 28.21 13.09 -20.49
CA ILE A 690 28.69 13.10 -21.88
C ILE A 690 29.92 12.19 -22.00
N ASP A 691 30.88 12.30 -21.07
CA ASP A 691 32.09 11.50 -21.07
C ASP A 691 31.77 10.01 -20.89
N GLU A 692 30.87 9.65 -19.96
CA GLU A 692 30.42 8.28 -19.72
C GLU A 692 29.73 7.71 -20.96
N LEU A 693 28.70 8.40 -21.49
CA LEU A 693 27.94 7.94 -22.64
C LEU A 693 28.76 7.90 -23.93
N SER A 694 29.67 8.86 -24.14
CA SER A 694 30.58 8.85 -25.29
C SER A 694 31.54 7.67 -25.24
N ALA A 695 32.04 7.32 -24.05
CA ALA A 695 32.92 6.16 -23.88
C ALA A 695 32.17 4.83 -24.13
N GLU A 696 30.91 4.75 -23.75
CA GLU A 696 30.09 3.54 -23.89
C GLU A 696 29.49 3.39 -25.29
N GLN A 697 29.04 4.46 -25.91
CA GLN A 697 28.20 4.43 -27.13
C GLN A 697 28.76 5.27 -28.30
N GLY A 698 29.93 5.90 -28.14
CA GLY A 698 30.53 6.74 -29.17
C GLY A 698 30.15 8.21 -29.07
N PRO A 699 30.75 9.11 -29.91
CA PRO A 699 30.68 10.55 -29.71
C PRO A 699 29.41 11.24 -30.18
N ASP A 700 28.55 10.55 -30.93
CA ASP A 700 27.29 11.13 -31.44
C ASP A 700 26.19 11.04 -30.41
N ALA A 701 25.95 12.14 -29.68
CA ALA A 701 24.94 12.23 -28.64
C ALA A 701 23.49 11.93 -29.12
N LYS A 702 23.21 12.10 -30.40
CA LYS A 702 21.88 11.79 -30.96
C LYS A 702 21.64 10.30 -31.14
N SER A 703 22.69 9.50 -31.14
CA SER A 703 22.59 8.04 -31.25
C SER A 703 22.55 7.33 -29.90
N TRP A 704 22.74 8.06 -28.79
CA TRP A 704 22.69 7.45 -27.45
C TRP A 704 21.31 6.93 -27.09
N HIS A 705 21.28 5.77 -26.51
CA HIS A 705 20.03 5.10 -26.14
C HIS A 705 20.22 4.32 -24.83
N THR A 706 19.15 3.87 -24.24
CA THR A 706 19.15 2.92 -23.15
C THR A 706 18.00 1.92 -23.32
N GLU A 707 18.22 0.68 -22.89
CA GLU A 707 17.20 -0.36 -22.94
C GLU A 707 15.99 0.00 -22.11
N ILE A 708 14.81 -0.41 -22.54
CA ILE A 708 13.58 -0.26 -21.76
C ILE A 708 13.60 -1.18 -20.56
N ALA A 709 12.84 -0.81 -19.53
CA ALA A 709 12.45 -1.76 -18.49
C ALA A 709 11.18 -2.49 -18.92
N HIS A 710 11.03 -3.72 -18.46
CA HIS A 710 9.92 -4.61 -18.82
C HIS A 710 8.95 -4.79 -17.67
N THR A 711 7.66 -4.96 -17.97
CA THR A 711 6.69 -5.44 -17.01
C THR A 711 6.82 -6.97 -16.88
N ILE A 712 7.17 -7.44 -15.68
CA ILE A 712 7.32 -8.86 -15.37
C ILE A 712 6.43 -9.21 -14.17
N TYR A 713 5.57 -10.19 -14.34
CA TYR A 713 4.70 -10.69 -13.29
C TYR A 713 5.46 -11.73 -12.44
N ALA A 714 5.64 -11.42 -11.15
CA ALA A 714 6.38 -12.28 -10.23
C ALA A 714 5.52 -13.45 -9.73
N PRO A 715 6.02 -14.69 -9.73
CA PRO A 715 5.28 -15.87 -9.26
C PRO A 715 5.34 -16.00 -7.73
N LYS A 716 5.14 -14.90 -7.02
CA LYS A 716 5.16 -14.80 -5.56
C LYS A 716 4.07 -13.84 -5.08
N ASN A 717 3.65 -13.96 -3.83
CA ASN A 717 2.82 -12.93 -3.23
C ASN A 717 3.66 -11.69 -2.84
N PHE A 718 3.00 -10.63 -2.40
CA PHE A 718 3.68 -9.38 -2.00
C PHE A 718 4.57 -9.53 -0.74
N LEU A 719 4.42 -10.61 0.04
CA LEU A 719 5.33 -10.97 1.13
C LEU A 719 6.53 -11.82 0.66
N GLY A 720 6.70 -11.99 -0.65
CA GLY A 720 7.82 -12.71 -1.24
C GLY A 720 7.66 -14.24 -1.26
N ILE A 721 6.51 -14.77 -0.84
CA ILE A 721 6.26 -16.21 -0.77
C ILE A 721 5.81 -16.73 -2.14
N PRO A 722 6.42 -17.81 -2.67
CA PRO A 722 6.06 -18.39 -3.96
C PRO A 722 4.57 -18.77 -4.04
N GLN A 723 3.90 -18.37 -5.13
CA GLN A 723 2.49 -18.71 -5.40
C GLN A 723 2.24 -19.26 -6.81
N ALA A 724 3.27 -19.29 -7.66
CA ALA A 724 3.23 -19.90 -8.98
C ALA A 724 4.63 -20.35 -9.38
N GLY A 725 4.73 -21.31 -10.34
CA GLY A 725 6.02 -21.86 -10.78
C GLY A 725 6.79 -20.99 -11.76
N GLU A 726 6.13 -20.11 -12.50
CA GLU A 726 6.68 -19.38 -13.63
C GLU A 726 6.44 -17.88 -13.52
N LYS A 727 7.28 -17.10 -14.19
CA LYS A 727 7.10 -15.66 -14.39
C LYS A 727 6.40 -15.41 -15.72
N GLU A 728 5.41 -14.53 -15.70
CA GLU A 728 4.84 -13.98 -16.92
C GLU A 728 5.60 -12.72 -17.32
N GLN A 729 5.97 -12.61 -18.58
CA GLN A 729 6.62 -11.43 -19.15
C GLN A 729 5.78 -10.91 -20.32
N MET A 730 5.58 -9.61 -20.38
CA MET A 730 4.79 -8.98 -21.44
C MET A 730 5.65 -8.72 -22.67
N ASN A 731 6.07 -9.74 -23.39
CA ASN A 731 6.65 -9.74 -24.75
C ASN A 731 7.31 -8.41 -25.15
N ASN A 732 8.38 -7.98 -24.49
CA ASN A 732 9.10 -6.72 -24.68
C ASN A 732 8.24 -5.45 -24.45
N ARG A 733 7.11 -5.54 -23.76
CA ARG A 733 6.30 -4.36 -23.43
C ARG A 733 7.03 -3.48 -22.42
N LEU A 734 7.08 -2.21 -22.75
CA LEU A 734 7.63 -1.15 -21.93
C LEU A 734 6.94 -1.09 -20.56
N ALA A 735 7.74 -1.10 -19.49
CA ALA A 735 7.23 -0.80 -18.16
C ALA A 735 6.86 0.68 -18.04
N MET A 736 5.71 0.96 -17.47
CA MET A 736 5.23 2.31 -17.26
C MET A 736 4.73 2.53 -15.83
N ASN A 737 4.76 3.74 -15.37
CA ASN A 737 4.40 4.16 -14.02
C ASN A 737 2.88 4.35 -13.86
N ARG A 738 2.09 3.32 -14.20
CA ARG A 738 0.62 3.30 -14.06
C ARG A 738 0.17 2.32 -12.98
N GLY A 739 -1.13 2.23 -12.72
CA GLY A 739 -1.70 1.18 -11.90
C GLY A 739 -1.31 -0.21 -12.42
N THR A 740 -1.01 -1.13 -11.51
CA THR A 740 -0.82 -2.56 -11.84
C THR A 740 -2.15 -3.23 -12.20
N GLU A 741 -3.24 -2.60 -11.79
CA GLU A 741 -4.59 -2.68 -12.31
C GLU A 741 -5.15 -1.26 -12.42
N ASN A 742 -6.20 -1.06 -13.20
CA ASN A 742 -6.84 0.24 -13.33
C ASN A 742 -8.36 0.10 -13.30
N ASN A 743 -9.02 0.93 -12.49
CA ASN A 743 -10.47 0.98 -12.35
C ASN A 743 -10.97 2.35 -12.83
N LEU A 744 -11.86 2.35 -13.79
CA LEU A 744 -12.55 3.55 -14.26
C LEU A 744 -14.04 3.42 -14.00
N THR A 745 -14.60 4.35 -13.23
CA THR A 745 -16.05 4.50 -13.08
C THR A 745 -16.50 5.81 -13.69
N VAL A 746 -17.54 5.76 -14.49
CA VAL A 746 -18.17 6.89 -15.15
C VAL A 746 -19.63 6.96 -14.75
N PHE A 747 -20.03 8.01 -14.05
CA PHE A 747 -21.44 8.37 -13.94
C PHE A 747 -21.88 9.10 -15.19
N ALA A 748 -22.27 8.34 -16.21
CA ALA A 748 -22.79 8.85 -17.47
C ALA A 748 -24.17 9.50 -17.26
N MET A 749 -24.70 10.16 -18.30
CA MET A 749 -25.98 10.85 -18.21
C MET A 749 -27.16 9.87 -18.04
N ASP A 750 -26.99 8.65 -18.53
CA ASP A 750 -28.01 7.58 -18.58
C ASP A 750 -27.78 6.43 -17.57
N GLY A 751 -26.70 6.49 -16.77
CA GLY A 751 -26.40 5.46 -15.77
C GLY A 751 -24.95 5.42 -15.38
N VAL A 752 -24.56 4.42 -14.61
CA VAL A 752 -23.17 4.16 -14.21
C VAL A 752 -22.52 3.16 -15.16
N GLN A 753 -21.26 3.37 -15.48
CA GLN A 753 -20.45 2.50 -16.30
C GLN A 753 -19.11 2.25 -15.60
N GLY A 754 -18.72 0.98 -15.46
CA GLY A 754 -17.45 0.58 -14.91
C GLY A 754 -16.56 -0.10 -15.93
N PHE A 755 -15.26 0.11 -15.78
CA PHE A 755 -14.22 -0.51 -16.60
C PHE A 755 -13.03 -0.85 -15.74
N GLU A 756 -12.36 -1.98 -16.02
CA GLU A 756 -11.16 -2.38 -15.30
C GLU A 756 -10.23 -3.23 -16.17
N VAL A 757 -9.03 -3.46 -15.69
CA VAL A 757 -8.12 -4.48 -16.19
C VAL A 757 -7.38 -5.11 -15.03
N VAL A 758 -7.52 -6.42 -14.86
CA VAL A 758 -6.91 -7.22 -13.77
C VAL A 758 -5.97 -8.23 -14.39
N ALA A 759 -4.79 -7.75 -14.80
CA ALA A 759 -3.80 -8.59 -15.47
C ALA A 759 -2.94 -9.38 -14.45
N PRO A 760 -2.50 -10.60 -14.81
CA PRO A 760 -2.66 -11.26 -16.12
C PRO A 760 -4.06 -11.78 -16.38
N GLY A 761 -4.87 -12.15 -15.38
CA GLY A 761 -6.22 -12.66 -15.55
C GLY A 761 -6.92 -12.93 -14.22
N GLN A 762 -8.19 -13.33 -14.29
CA GLN A 762 -9.06 -13.56 -13.13
C GLN A 762 -8.64 -14.81 -12.34
N SER A 763 -8.20 -15.86 -13.00
CA SER A 763 -7.95 -17.18 -12.39
C SER A 763 -6.45 -17.52 -12.32
N GLY A 764 -6.04 -18.16 -11.22
CA GLY A 764 -4.71 -18.75 -11.06
C GLY A 764 -4.76 -20.30 -11.04
N PHE A 765 -5.91 -20.89 -11.40
CA PHE A 765 -6.09 -22.32 -11.37
C PHE A 765 -5.30 -23.03 -12.50
N ILE A 766 -4.52 -24.01 -12.08
CA ILE A 766 -3.83 -24.96 -12.95
C ILE A 766 -4.28 -26.36 -12.53
N ALA A 767 -4.92 -27.08 -13.44
CA ALA A 767 -5.37 -28.44 -13.19
C ALA A 767 -4.19 -29.41 -12.92
N PRO A 768 -4.43 -30.59 -12.29
CA PRO A 768 -3.37 -31.57 -12.00
C PRO A 768 -2.56 -32.01 -13.23
N ASP A 769 -3.15 -32.00 -14.43
CA ASP A 769 -2.50 -32.32 -15.69
C ASP A 769 -1.70 -31.15 -16.30
N GLY A 770 -1.71 -29.99 -15.65
CA GLY A 770 -1.04 -28.78 -16.11
C GLY A 770 -1.89 -27.84 -16.97
N THR A 771 -3.14 -28.19 -17.26
CA THR A 771 -4.04 -27.33 -18.02
C THR A 771 -4.38 -26.07 -17.22
N ARG A 772 -4.13 -24.89 -17.79
CA ARG A 772 -4.46 -23.58 -17.17
C ARG A 772 -5.92 -23.23 -17.44
N SER A 773 -6.52 -22.50 -16.48
CA SER A 773 -7.83 -21.87 -16.72
C SER A 773 -7.78 -20.97 -17.95
N LYS A 774 -8.90 -20.87 -18.69
CA LYS A 774 -9.04 -19.93 -19.81
C LYS A 774 -8.90 -18.45 -19.38
N HIS A 775 -9.09 -18.16 -18.09
CA HIS A 775 -8.95 -16.83 -17.50
C HIS A 775 -7.62 -16.64 -16.74
N PHE A 776 -6.60 -17.41 -17.09
CA PHE A 776 -5.29 -17.35 -16.44
C PHE A 776 -4.50 -16.10 -16.85
N ASP A 777 -4.55 -15.74 -18.15
CA ASP A 777 -3.77 -14.66 -18.75
C ASP A 777 -4.52 -13.87 -19.86
N ASP A 778 -5.84 -14.01 -19.90
CA ASP A 778 -6.70 -13.39 -20.92
C ASP A 778 -6.81 -11.86 -20.85
N GLN A 779 -6.33 -11.23 -19.76
CA GLN A 779 -6.27 -9.78 -19.61
C GLN A 779 -4.86 -9.19 -19.81
N LEU A 780 -3.86 -10.04 -20.06
CA LEU A 780 -2.48 -9.60 -20.24
C LEU A 780 -2.33 -8.70 -21.47
N ALA A 781 -2.97 -9.07 -22.58
CA ALA A 781 -2.96 -8.27 -23.81
C ALA A 781 -3.72 -6.94 -23.62
N LEU A 782 -4.86 -6.95 -22.91
CA LEU A 782 -5.61 -5.73 -22.61
C LEU A 782 -4.74 -4.73 -21.84
N TYR A 783 -4.03 -5.23 -20.80
CA TYR A 783 -3.12 -4.38 -20.04
C TYR A 783 -2.00 -3.81 -20.91
N GLY A 784 -1.33 -4.66 -21.70
CA GLY A 784 -0.23 -4.25 -22.59
C GLY A 784 -0.65 -3.24 -23.65
N ASP A 785 -1.87 -3.34 -24.18
CA ASP A 785 -2.42 -2.46 -25.19
C ASP A 785 -3.13 -1.21 -24.63
N LEU A 786 -2.99 -0.92 -23.33
CA LEU A 786 -3.63 0.19 -22.61
C LEU A 786 -5.16 0.16 -22.69
N LYS A 787 -5.73 -1.03 -22.82
CA LYS A 787 -7.17 -1.27 -22.90
C LYS A 787 -7.73 -1.74 -21.56
N ASN A 788 -9.03 -1.70 -21.44
CA ASN A 788 -9.79 -2.24 -20.31
C ASN A 788 -10.98 -3.07 -20.81
N LYS A 789 -11.57 -3.84 -19.91
CA LYS A 789 -12.84 -4.52 -20.11
C LYS A 789 -13.95 -3.78 -19.36
N ARG A 790 -15.19 -3.92 -19.84
CA ARG A 790 -16.36 -3.45 -19.12
C ARG A 790 -16.65 -4.34 -17.91
N THR A 791 -17.18 -3.73 -16.83
CA THR A 791 -17.77 -4.42 -15.69
C THR A 791 -19.28 -4.19 -15.67
N TRP A 792 -20.04 -5.19 -15.22
CA TRP A 792 -21.49 -5.21 -15.32
C TRP A 792 -22.14 -5.07 -13.95
N LEU A 793 -23.10 -4.17 -13.79
CA LEU A 793 -23.79 -3.95 -12.52
C LEU A 793 -25.27 -4.33 -12.60
N THR A 794 -25.95 -3.98 -13.70
CA THR A 794 -27.39 -4.23 -13.79
C THR A 794 -27.67 -5.70 -14.04
N GLU A 795 -28.78 -6.20 -13.51
CA GLU A 795 -29.19 -7.59 -13.74
C GLU A 795 -29.37 -7.93 -15.23
N GLU A 796 -29.84 -6.95 -16.02
CA GLU A 796 -30.01 -7.09 -17.47
C GLU A 796 -28.65 -7.28 -18.17
N ASP A 797 -27.68 -6.40 -17.87
CA ASP A 797 -26.32 -6.50 -18.46
C ASP A 797 -25.64 -7.81 -18.03
N ILE A 798 -25.69 -8.14 -16.72
CA ILE A 798 -25.06 -9.36 -16.18
C ILE A 798 -25.67 -10.59 -16.89
N LYS A 799 -26.99 -10.65 -17.04
CA LYS A 799 -27.66 -11.74 -17.74
C LYS A 799 -27.25 -11.85 -19.22
N ALA A 800 -27.08 -10.70 -19.89
CA ALA A 800 -26.69 -10.65 -21.29
C ALA A 800 -25.23 -11.14 -21.52
N HIS A 801 -24.38 -10.97 -20.51
CA HIS A 801 -22.94 -11.31 -20.55
C HIS A 801 -22.59 -12.57 -19.76
N THR A 802 -23.55 -13.28 -19.17
CA THR A 802 -23.34 -14.51 -18.42
C THR A 802 -23.01 -15.67 -19.39
N VAL A 803 -21.84 -16.27 -19.19
CA VAL A 803 -21.39 -17.45 -19.95
C VAL A 803 -21.43 -18.75 -19.12
N GLU A 804 -21.49 -18.61 -17.80
CA GLU A 804 -21.58 -19.73 -16.85
C GLU A 804 -22.48 -19.33 -15.67
N GLU A 805 -23.36 -20.26 -15.26
CA GLU A 805 -24.21 -20.07 -14.08
C GLU A 805 -24.18 -21.31 -13.20
N LYS A 806 -24.05 -21.12 -11.89
CA LYS A 806 -24.09 -22.19 -10.89
C LYS A 806 -24.96 -21.79 -9.71
N THR A 807 -25.82 -22.69 -9.27
CA THR A 807 -26.60 -22.52 -8.02
C THR A 807 -26.03 -23.46 -6.95
N LEU A 808 -25.81 -22.92 -5.76
CA LEU A 808 -25.40 -23.63 -4.55
C LEU A 808 -26.49 -23.51 -3.51
N THR A 809 -26.63 -24.54 -2.67
CA THR A 809 -27.52 -24.56 -1.51
C THR A 809 -26.66 -24.72 -0.26
N TYR A 810 -26.94 -23.98 0.81
CA TYR A 810 -26.22 -24.02 2.08
C TYR A 810 -27.16 -24.15 3.28
#